data_bd3c2deada9b1e3852aa91cf9bd15b9c
#
_entry.id   bd3c2deada9b1e3852aa91cf9bd15b9c
#
_cell.length_a   1.000
_cell.length_b   1.000
_cell.length_c   1.000
_cell.angle_alpha   90.00
_cell.angle_beta   90.00
_cell.angle_gamma   90.00
#
_symmetry.space_group_name_H-M   'P 1'
#
loop_
_entity.id
_entity.type
_entity.pdbx_description
1 polymer ?
#
loop_
_entity_poly.entity_id
_entity_poly.type
_entity_poly.pdbx_seq_one_letter_code
_entity_poly.pdbx_strand_id
1 'polypeptide(L)'
;MKQRKTYALKGTKAAAAVAAALFTLGSAAHAATYTQIGTTLDAAGTDAVVSYTDQTDPASVGSLAPVEAGSDTDAATGITLTLNSLTVTNTVSAASTGISPYGISSANDLTGTATGTATGGVHLAVTGDVSVTTVGNSLVTGSNNNIDGTIGGNLTVRSTEGGAAILGSAGTTDRYVYRGVDLTLSGGTASITADKGYGIETNAASAIVQIAGAGSTTVTSNSTFAILADSGSVNLYGTGEDHDGGTVAVESLQSAAAAIMSDSDGTVTIDAGSVTVKDTAASSAAIEVTGHGLVSLKANDASGTGVQVLNNSDSPTIYAASEGSVVIRADSAPIQVINQSGGQVILSDNADPSTGVTINGDLTASSVQVVGNVTATNDSRVAIHESGTGSYLKANKITASDSWVYLVLTGDAAYTSQTGGTSEVSVDGTGGRFLLQEQDSASSLADISQTSGAGAIVMLSDTSTLTGNVTESGSGTQLQADFGTGTAWTGDLSASDGALATVTLAGTWTGSSTLSGGTADLMFTDPAGIWNLTGNSELTSLTQDAGTVNFPKPVSASAFTGTTLTIDGDYSADGGTVNMNTVLDGDNSAHDLLLVKGSATGTATLIFNKVSGSGAQTVTGIKVVEVDGESDAVFTKPDSNRLTAGAYIYELKKVGNDWYLTSERDPNAPVPVLPNTHDDDTPATPAQPDVIPAADPTNPATHIVKPELGSYTANLIASNTLFTMSLADRLGETRYSDALKDQKHSGNLWIRTAGGRSHSRMMDDQLTNRGTWGLVQVGGDVVSWPGAGDHRFHAGLMMGYAHQSEKTRSTDI
;
A
#
# COMPACT_ATOMS: atom_id res chain seq x y z
N MET A 1 -65.48 25.76 -28.02
CA MET A 1 -65.08 26.83 -27.10
C MET A 1 -64.85 26.19 -25.72
N LYS A 2 -63.67 26.08 -25.26
CA LYS A 2 -63.37 25.54 -23.92
C LYS A 2 -63.64 26.67 -22.88
N GLN A 3 -64.72 26.48 -22.06
CA GLN A 3 -64.92 27.36 -20.94
C GLN A 3 -63.94 27.03 -19.80
N ARG A 4 -62.99 27.90 -19.52
CA ARG A 4 -62.27 27.88 -18.29
C ARG A 4 -63.15 28.48 -17.17
N LYS A 5 -63.43 27.70 -16.14
CA LYS A 5 -64.13 28.22 -14.93
C LYS A 5 -63.06 28.54 -13.90
N THR A 6 -62.90 29.83 -13.61
CA THR A 6 -62.03 30.34 -12.56
C THR A 6 -62.85 30.61 -11.31
N TYR A 7 -62.52 30.01 -10.17
CA TYR A 7 -63.17 30.20 -8.90
C TYR A 7 -62.21 30.86 -7.93
N ALA A 8 -62.59 32.01 -7.38
CA ALA A 8 -61.84 32.65 -6.29
C ALA A 8 -62.39 32.12 -4.96
N LEU A 9 -61.58 31.38 -4.21
CA LEU A 9 -61.90 30.96 -2.85
C LEU A 9 -61.25 31.91 -1.88
N LYS A 10 -62.04 32.88 -1.36
CA LYS A 10 -61.67 33.68 -0.20
C LYS A 10 -62.24 33.04 1.06
N GLY A 11 -61.40 32.72 1.97
CA GLY A 11 -61.52 32.09 3.28
C GLY A 11 -62.84 32.30 4.03
N THR A 12 -63.87 31.51 3.75
CA THR A 12 -64.99 31.32 4.68
C THR A 12 -65.51 29.89 4.48
N LYS A 13 -65.83 29.19 5.56
CA LYS A 13 -66.36 27.83 5.61
C LYS A 13 -67.63 27.58 4.71
N ALA A 14 -68.20 28.59 4.13
CA ALA A 14 -69.39 28.48 3.27
C ALA A 14 -69.05 28.17 1.80
N ALA A 15 -67.83 28.35 1.36
CA ALA A 15 -67.43 28.12 -0.04
C ALA A 15 -67.09 26.66 -0.36
N ALA A 16 -66.68 25.85 0.64
CA ALA A 16 -66.36 24.44 0.46
C ALA A 16 -67.54 23.56 0.06
N ALA A 17 -68.79 23.91 0.52
CA ALA A 17 -69.97 23.14 0.19
C ALA A 17 -70.47 23.35 -1.27
N VAL A 18 -70.01 24.38 -1.95
CA VAL A 18 -70.41 24.68 -3.33
C VAL A 18 -69.45 24.07 -4.33
N ALA A 19 -68.22 23.83 -3.99
CA ALA A 19 -67.24 23.19 -4.87
C ALA A 19 -67.44 21.65 -5.01
N ALA A 20 -67.95 20.99 -3.96
CA ALA A 20 -68.20 19.53 -4.00
C ALA A 20 -69.45 19.14 -4.82
N ALA A 21 -70.38 20.07 -5.07
CA ALA A 21 -71.63 19.77 -5.77
C ALA A 21 -71.54 19.93 -7.30
N LEU A 22 -70.45 20.35 -7.91
CA LEU A 22 -70.35 20.61 -9.34
C LEU A 22 -69.57 19.54 -10.15
N PHE A 23 -69.05 18.49 -9.51
CA PHE A 23 -68.15 17.53 -10.15
C PHE A 23 -68.80 16.20 -10.56
N THR A 24 -70.03 16.09 -10.67
CA THR A 24 -70.71 14.83 -11.21
C THR A 24 -71.15 14.99 -12.64
N LEU A 25 -70.25 15.29 -13.56
CA LEU A 25 -70.58 15.18 -15.01
C LEU A 25 -69.32 14.82 -15.82
N GLY A 26 -69.25 13.52 -16.17
CA GLY A 26 -68.80 12.94 -17.44
C GLY A 26 -67.38 13.27 -17.98
N SER A 27 -66.46 12.33 -17.82
CA SER A 27 -65.46 11.85 -18.80
C SER A 27 -64.87 12.86 -19.82
N ALA A 28 -64.14 13.85 -19.36
CA ALA A 28 -62.96 14.41 -20.03
C ALA A 28 -62.12 15.10 -18.93
N ALA A 29 -60.90 14.67 -18.66
CA ALA A 29 -60.05 15.28 -17.69
C ALA A 29 -59.80 16.77 -18.04
N HIS A 30 -60.46 17.70 -17.35
CA HIS A 30 -60.25 19.14 -17.46
C HIS A 30 -59.56 19.59 -16.18
N ALA A 31 -58.38 20.25 -16.32
CA ALA A 31 -57.72 20.86 -15.19
C ALA A 31 -58.65 21.90 -14.51
N ALA A 32 -58.91 21.77 -13.21
CA ALA A 32 -59.58 22.77 -12.41
C ALA A 32 -58.56 23.83 -12.00
N THR A 33 -58.87 25.09 -12.19
CA THR A 33 -58.08 26.24 -11.86
C THR A 33 -58.52 26.87 -10.54
N TYR A 34 -57.64 27.02 -9.59
CA TYR A 34 -57.84 27.61 -8.28
C TYR A 34 -56.94 28.83 -8.12
N THR A 35 -57.32 29.81 -7.34
CA THR A 35 -56.42 30.92 -6.90
C THR A 35 -55.75 30.57 -5.60
N GLN A 36 -56.41 29.86 -4.73
CA GLN A 36 -55.87 29.35 -3.46
C GLN A 36 -56.69 28.11 -3.02
N ILE A 37 -56.01 27.16 -2.38
CA ILE A 37 -56.61 25.96 -1.74
C ILE A 37 -56.27 26.00 -0.27
N GLY A 38 -57.27 26.20 0.61
CA GLY A 38 -57.10 26.20 2.07
C GLY A 38 -57.94 25.13 2.77
N THR A 39 -58.56 24.18 2.02
CA THR A 39 -59.38 23.10 2.55
C THR A 39 -59.12 21.81 1.82
N THR A 40 -59.47 20.67 2.43
CA THR A 40 -59.38 19.36 1.79
C THR A 40 -60.08 19.34 0.46
N LEU A 41 -59.43 18.83 -0.58
CA LEU A 41 -59.94 18.68 -1.91
C LEU A 41 -59.82 17.20 -2.32
N ASP A 42 -60.95 16.52 -2.41
CA ASP A 42 -61.07 15.17 -2.95
C ASP A 42 -61.63 15.25 -4.38
N ALA A 43 -60.74 15.21 -5.36
CA ALA A 43 -61.08 15.29 -6.77
C ALA A 43 -60.28 14.25 -7.54
N ALA A 44 -60.34 13.00 -7.11
CA ALA A 44 -59.67 11.88 -7.72
C ALA A 44 -59.91 11.82 -9.24
N GLY A 45 -58.89 11.70 -10.03
CA GLY A 45 -58.92 11.67 -11.49
C GLY A 45 -59.04 13.05 -12.17
N THR A 46 -58.88 14.16 -11.42
CA THR A 46 -58.84 15.51 -11.99
C THR A 46 -57.45 16.16 -11.82
N ASP A 47 -57.09 16.99 -12.80
CA ASP A 47 -55.91 17.85 -12.73
C ASP A 47 -56.26 19.16 -12.03
N ALA A 48 -55.44 19.62 -11.09
CA ALA A 48 -55.61 20.89 -10.41
C ALA A 48 -54.49 21.86 -10.79
N VAL A 49 -54.85 23.08 -11.12
CA VAL A 49 -53.92 24.19 -11.39
C VAL A 49 -54.24 25.33 -10.43
N VAL A 50 -53.24 25.67 -9.62
CA VAL A 50 -53.34 26.80 -8.67
C VAL A 50 -52.38 27.88 -9.12
N SER A 51 -52.86 29.07 -9.40
CA SER A 51 -52.03 30.19 -9.84
C SER A 51 -52.33 31.44 -8.99
N TYR A 52 -51.27 31.96 -8.39
CA TYR A 52 -51.36 33.16 -7.59
C TYR A 52 -50.54 34.29 -8.25
N THR A 53 -51.20 35.24 -8.82
CA THR A 53 -50.62 36.35 -9.60
C THR A 53 -51.14 37.73 -9.16
N ASP A 54 -52.03 37.80 -8.19
CA ASP A 54 -52.63 39.05 -7.77
C ASP A 54 -51.75 39.85 -6.82
N GLN A 55 -51.34 41.05 -7.25
CA GLN A 55 -50.49 41.98 -6.50
C GLN A 55 -51.24 43.12 -5.86
N THR A 56 -52.60 43.14 -5.96
CA THR A 56 -53.33 44.38 -5.71
C THR A 56 -53.70 44.62 -4.25
N ASP A 57 -53.67 43.66 -3.37
CA ASP A 57 -53.92 43.84 -1.93
C ASP A 57 -53.18 42.88 -1.02
N PRO A 58 -51.92 43.17 -0.70
CA PRO A 58 -51.09 42.32 0.20
C PRO A 58 -51.54 42.40 1.68
N ALA A 59 -52.34 43.34 2.05
CA ALA A 59 -52.77 43.59 3.44
C ALA A 59 -53.97 42.75 3.90
N SER A 60 -54.64 42.07 2.99
CA SER A 60 -55.81 41.25 3.29
C SER A 60 -55.59 39.75 3.35
N VAL A 61 -54.39 39.29 3.11
CA VAL A 61 -54.05 37.85 3.03
C VAL A 61 -53.00 37.53 4.10
N GLY A 62 -53.35 36.78 5.11
CA GLY A 62 -52.49 36.40 6.21
C GLY A 62 -51.30 35.52 5.79
N SER A 63 -51.31 34.96 4.57
CA SER A 63 -50.24 34.15 3.96
C SER A 63 -50.29 34.27 2.44
N LEU A 64 -49.12 34.16 1.79
CA LEU A 64 -48.95 34.20 0.34
C LEU A 64 -48.79 32.83 -0.29
N ALA A 65 -49.24 31.76 0.36
CA ALA A 65 -49.14 30.41 -0.20
C ALA A 65 -50.40 30.08 -1.01
N PRO A 66 -50.31 29.65 -2.29
CA PRO A 66 -51.42 29.17 -3.07
C PRO A 66 -52.09 27.91 -2.49
N VAL A 67 -51.31 27.05 -1.82
CA VAL A 67 -51.81 25.91 -1.08
C VAL A 67 -51.30 25.98 0.37
N GLU A 68 -52.25 26.13 1.29
CA GLU A 68 -51.91 26.37 2.71
C GLU A 68 -52.80 25.55 3.65
N ALA A 69 -52.18 24.86 4.60
CA ALA A 69 -52.90 24.26 5.73
C ALA A 69 -52.66 25.06 6.99
N GLY A 70 -53.73 25.46 7.66
CA GLY A 70 -53.71 26.22 8.90
C GLY A 70 -54.23 27.64 8.69
N SER A 71 -54.95 28.16 9.63
CA SER A 71 -55.35 29.59 9.69
C SER A 71 -54.92 30.10 11.07
N ASP A 72 -54.66 31.36 11.18
CA ASP A 72 -54.21 32.09 12.40
C ASP A 72 -55.05 31.82 13.65
N THR A 73 -56.17 31.10 13.55
CA THR A 73 -57.12 30.89 14.65
C THR A 73 -57.51 29.47 14.96
N ASP A 74 -57.19 28.47 14.09
CA ASP A 74 -57.57 27.06 14.28
C ASP A 74 -56.47 26.12 13.90
N ALA A 75 -55.69 25.73 14.87
CA ALA A 75 -54.47 24.93 14.76
C ALA A 75 -54.66 23.42 14.42
N ALA A 76 -55.85 22.98 14.02
CA ALA A 76 -56.17 21.56 14.07
C ALA A 76 -56.63 20.89 12.75
N THR A 77 -56.65 21.59 11.63
CA THR A 77 -57.20 21.01 10.40
C THR A 77 -56.15 20.91 9.30
N GLY A 78 -55.58 19.71 9.14
CA GLY A 78 -54.82 19.35 7.93
C GLY A 78 -55.69 19.39 6.69
N ILE A 79 -55.11 19.55 5.53
CA ILE A 79 -55.75 19.40 4.24
C ILE A 79 -55.26 18.17 3.51
N THR A 80 -56.17 17.47 2.86
CA THR A 80 -55.84 16.33 1.99
C THR A 80 -56.19 16.71 0.55
N LEU A 81 -55.22 16.52 -0.35
CA LEU A 81 -55.42 16.73 -1.78
C LEU A 81 -55.36 15.39 -2.50
N THR A 82 -56.52 14.89 -2.95
CA THR A 82 -56.63 13.68 -3.77
C THR A 82 -56.85 14.08 -5.22
N LEU A 83 -55.82 14.02 -6.05
CA LEU A 83 -55.81 14.59 -7.41
C LEU A 83 -55.16 13.62 -8.41
N ASN A 84 -55.39 13.84 -9.71
CA ASN A 84 -54.62 13.22 -10.76
C ASN A 84 -53.28 13.95 -10.95
N SER A 85 -53.26 15.26 -11.04
CA SER A 85 -52.05 16.07 -11.05
C SER A 85 -52.25 17.39 -10.30
N LEU A 86 -51.16 18.00 -9.81
CA LEU A 86 -51.16 19.30 -9.13
C LEU A 86 -50.11 20.20 -9.74
N THR A 87 -50.52 21.36 -10.24
CA THR A 87 -49.63 22.44 -10.66
C THR A 87 -49.88 23.68 -9.80
N VAL A 88 -48.81 24.13 -9.13
CA VAL A 88 -48.84 25.36 -8.28
C VAL A 88 -47.87 26.35 -8.87
N THR A 89 -48.32 27.58 -9.07
CA THR A 89 -47.48 28.69 -9.55
C THR A 89 -47.72 29.95 -8.69
N ASN A 90 -46.65 30.47 -8.13
CA ASN A 90 -46.69 31.76 -7.44
C ASN A 90 -45.59 32.71 -7.98
N THR A 91 -46.01 33.76 -8.64
CA THR A 91 -45.15 34.75 -9.29
C THR A 91 -45.09 36.10 -8.53
N VAL A 92 -45.60 36.15 -7.32
CA VAL A 92 -45.58 37.37 -6.51
C VAL A 92 -44.18 37.57 -5.92
N SER A 93 -43.54 38.69 -6.24
CA SER A 93 -42.21 39.04 -5.76
C SER A 93 -42.20 39.50 -4.29
N ALA A 94 -41.28 38.96 -3.49
CA ALA A 94 -41.05 39.39 -2.11
C ALA A 94 -40.74 40.93 -1.99
N ALA A 95 -40.14 41.51 -3.00
CA ALA A 95 -39.79 42.93 -3.03
C ALA A 95 -41.03 43.86 -3.04
N SER A 96 -42.18 43.37 -3.51
CA SER A 96 -43.41 44.15 -3.58
C SER A 96 -44.31 44.07 -2.33
N THR A 97 -44.13 43.00 -1.52
CA THR A 97 -45.02 42.70 -0.40
C THR A 97 -44.32 42.67 0.96
N GLY A 98 -43.00 42.52 1.00
CA GLY A 98 -42.26 42.37 2.26
C GLY A 98 -42.44 40.99 2.93
N ILE A 99 -43.13 40.06 2.28
CA ILE A 99 -43.40 38.69 2.76
C ILE A 99 -42.90 37.73 1.70
N SER A 100 -42.23 36.68 2.13
CA SER A 100 -41.70 35.63 1.20
C SER A 100 -42.85 34.88 0.55
N PRO A 101 -42.87 34.75 -0.78
CA PRO A 101 -43.93 34.02 -1.48
C PRO A 101 -43.69 32.50 -1.37
N TYR A 102 -44.68 31.75 -0.96
CA TYR A 102 -44.65 30.28 -0.84
C TYR A 102 -45.49 29.62 -1.93
N GLY A 103 -45.18 28.34 -2.20
CA GLY A 103 -45.95 27.49 -3.09
C GLY A 103 -47.00 26.67 -2.34
N ILE A 104 -46.52 25.63 -1.63
CA ILE A 104 -47.30 24.83 -0.70
C ILE A 104 -46.76 25.10 0.69
N SER A 105 -47.59 25.53 1.63
CA SER A 105 -47.21 25.84 2.97
C SER A 105 -48.05 25.11 4.00
N SER A 106 -47.40 24.53 4.96
CA SER A 106 -48.00 23.99 6.18
C SER A 106 -47.64 24.84 7.40
N ALA A 107 -47.30 26.08 7.18
CA ALA A 107 -46.84 26.99 8.25
C ALA A 107 -48.03 27.51 9.09
N ASN A 108 -48.01 27.29 10.39
CA ASN A 108 -48.69 28.11 11.33
C ASN A 108 -47.78 29.28 11.67
N ASP A 109 -48.30 30.51 11.41
CA ASP A 109 -47.75 31.82 11.81
C ASP A 109 -46.24 31.88 12.17
N LEU A 110 -45.47 32.51 11.33
CA LEU A 110 -44.03 32.76 11.56
C LEU A 110 -43.79 33.81 12.70
N THR A 111 -44.84 34.31 13.38
CA THR A 111 -44.75 35.39 14.38
C THR A 111 -45.38 35.07 15.73
N GLY A 112 -46.07 33.92 15.93
CA GLY A 112 -46.85 33.62 17.12
C GLY A 112 -46.38 32.41 17.92
N THR A 113 -46.44 32.47 19.23
CA THR A 113 -46.22 31.36 20.18
C THR A 113 -47.44 30.43 20.15
N ALA A 114 -47.45 29.44 19.29
CA ALA A 114 -48.48 28.41 19.29
C ALA A 114 -48.34 27.46 20.46
N THR A 115 -49.29 27.43 21.38
CA THR A 115 -49.35 26.53 22.55
C THR A 115 -50.29 25.33 22.29
N GLY A 116 -50.34 24.74 21.10
CA GLY A 116 -51.23 23.63 20.81
C GLY A 116 -50.55 22.46 20.10
N THR A 117 -50.98 21.23 20.41
CA THR A 117 -50.63 20.00 19.65
C THR A 117 -51.33 20.02 18.32
N ALA A 118 -50.77 20.68 17.31
CA ALA A 118 -51.35 20.72 15.99
C ALA A 118 -51.07 19.44 15.24
N THR A 119 -52.06 18.76 14.76
CA THR A 119 -52.01 17.60 13.82
C THR A 119 -52.36 18.01 12.39
N GLY A 120 -52.17 19.27 12.04
CA GLY A 120 -52.49 19.83 10.74
C GLY A 120 -51.32 19.81 9.79
N GLY A 121 -51.50 19.44 8.54
CA GLY A 121 -50.48 19.43 7.49
C GLY A 121 -51.12 19.37 6.09
N VAL A 122 -50.30 19.37 5.06
CA VAL A 122 -50.76 19.16 3.69
C VAL A 122 -50.50 17.72 3.31
N HIS A 123 -51.54 16.90 3.13
CA HIS A 123 -51.38 15.54 2.68
C HIS A 123 -51.67 15.45 1.17
N LEU A 124 -50.74 14.94 0.38
CA LEU A 124 -50.83 14.82 -1.07
C LEU A 124 -51.08 13.36 -1.44
N ALA A 125 -52.21 13.10 -2.10
CA ALA A 125 -52.54 11.82 -2.70
C ALA A 125 -52.74 12.03 -4.23
N VAL A 126 -51.61 12.17 -4.94
CA VAL A 126 -51.59 12.54 -6.36
C VAL A 126 -51.16 11.35 -7.19
N THR A 127 -52.01 10.94 -8.16
CA THR A 127 -51.72 9.76 -9.00
C THR A 127 -50.81 10.07 -10.18
N GLY A 128 -50.66 11.31 -10.58
CA GLY A 128 -49.79 11.80 -11.64
C GLY A 128 -48.73 12.78 -11.14
N ASP A 129 -48.48 13.83 -11.91
CA ASP A 129 -47.39 14.76 -11.65
C ASP A 129 -47.74 15.87 -10.63
N VAL A 130 -46.76 16.29 -9.83
CA VAL A 130 -46.82 17.47 -9.00
C VAL A 130 -45.76 18.48 -9.47
N SER A 131 -46.17 19.70 -9.76
CA SER A 131 -45.29 20.79 -10.17
C SER A 131 -45.52 22.04 -9.33
N VAL A 132 -44.53 22.55 -8.65
CA VAL A 132 -44.55 23.74 -7.81
C VAL A 132 -43.48 24.69 -8.26
N THR A 133 -43.88 25.90 -8.74
CA THR A 133 -42.95 26.95 -9.17
C THR A 133 -43.29 28.24 -8.48
N THR A 134 -42.27 28.79 -7.80
CA THR A 134 -42.44 30.05 -7.03
C THR A 134 -41.28 31.02 -7.26
N VAL A 135 -41.50 32.25 -6.85
CA VAL A 135 -40.47 33.26 -6.79
C VAL A 135 -39.64 33.12 -5.51
N GLY A 136 -40.24 32.59 -4.43
CA GLY A 136 -39.60 32.35 -3.14
C GLY A 136 -39.55 30.83 -2.82
N ASN A 137 -39.74 30.46 -1.55
CA ASN A 137 -39.75 29.06 -1.12
C ASN A 137 -40.95 28.32 -1.74
N SER A 138 -40.73 27.12 -2.25
CA SER A 138 -41.75 26.37 -2.96
C SER A 138 -42.54 25.42 -2.06
N LEU A 139 -41.90 24.54 -1.33
CA LEU A 139 -42.50 23.71 -0.29
C LEU A 139 -41.98 24.16 1.05
N VAL A 140 -42.88 24.59 1.96
CA VAL A 140 -42.49 25.15 3.26
C VAL A 140 -43.25 24.49 4.39
N THR A 141 -42.55 23.99 5.36
CA THR A 141 -43.13 23.48 6.62
C THR A 141 -42.81 24.45 7.74
N GLY A 142 -43.80 24.74 8.59
CA GLY A 142 -43.61 25.54 9.81
C GLY A 142 -43.65 24.68 11.07
N SER A 143 -43.74 25.39 12.19
CA SER A 143 -43.41 24.85 13.54
C SER A 143 -44.10 23.59 14.02
N ASN A 144 -45.11 23.08 13.40
CA ASN A 144 -45.84 21.86 13.88
C ASN A 144 -46.57 21.10 12.79
N ASN A 145 -46.30 21.31 11.52
CA ASN A 145 -47.09 20.77 10.44
C ASN A 145 -46.17 20.08 9.39
N ASN A 146 -46.73 19.07 8.68
CA ASN A 146 -46.04 18.34 7.63
C ASN A 146 -46.62 18.68 6.24
N ILE A 147 -45.77 18.48 5.22
CA ILE A 147 -46.23 18.22 3.86
C ILE A 147 -45.86 16.78 3.57
N ASP A 148 -46.84 15.89 3.52
CA ASP A 148 -46.62 14.46 3.32
C ASP A 148 -47.50 13.91 2.24
N GLY A 149 -47.14 12.71 1.74
CA GLY A 149 -48.05 11.99 0.81
C GLY A 149 -47.35 11.17 -0.26
N THR A 150 -48.16 10.75 -1.24
CA THR A 150 -47.75 9.90 -2.36
C THR A 150 -47.96 10.62 -3.70
N ILE A 151 -46.97 10.45 -4.58
CA ILE A 151 -46.99 10.99 -5.95
C ILE A 151 -46.74 9.86 -6.92
N GLY A 152 -47.74 9.59 -7.80
CA GLY A 152 -47.67 8.50 -8.78
C GLY A 152 -46.82 8.85 -10.01
N GLY A 153 -46.62 10.14 -10.29
CA GLY A 153 -45.83 10.66 -11.40
C GLY A 153 -44.56 11.37 -10.95
N ASN A 154 -44.24 12.49 -11.63
CA ASN A 154 -43.06 13.29 -11.38
C ASN A 154 -43.33 14.39 -10.35
N LEU A 155 -42.30 14.72 -9.56
CA LEU A 155 -42.26 15.87 -8.70
C LEU A 155 -41.30 16.93 -9.29
N THR A 156 -41.81 18.12 -9.57
CA THR A 156 -41.00 19.28 -9.98
C THR A 156 -41.19 20.41 -8.99
N VAL A 157 -40.11 20.83 -8.33
CA VAL A 157 -40.11 21.94 -7.37
C VAL A 157 -39.09 22.97 -7.78
N ARG A 158 -39.50 24.24 -7.99
CA ARG A 158 -38.60 25.27 -8.43
C ARG A 158 -38.82 26.60 -7.70
N SER A 159 -37.71 27.15 -7.16
CA SER A 159 -37.62 28.55 -6.66
C SER A 159 -36.81 29.37 -7.66
N THR A 160 -37.32 30.55 -8.07
CA THR A 160 -36.74 31.35 -9.16
C THR A 160 -35.98 32.59 -8.74
N GLU A 161 -36.36 33.27 -7.61
CA GLU A 161 -35.75 34.56 -7.23
C GLU A 161 -35.11 34.59 -5.86
N GLY A 162 -35.16 33.54 -5.07
CA GLY A 162 -34.57 33.40 -3.76
C GLY A 162 -35.36 32.54 -2.82
N GLY A 163 -34.72 32.08 -1.73
CA GLY A 163 -35.31 31.11 -0.82
C GLY A 163 -35.04 29.66 -1.28
N ALA A 164 -35.48 28.70 -0.50
CA ALA A 164 -35.32 27.28 -0.78
C ALA A 164 -36.42 26.75 -1.72
N ALA A 165 -36.09 25.83 -2.63
CA ALA A 165 -37.12 25.11 -3.33
C ALA A 165 -37.93 24.25 -2.33
N ILE A 166 -37.25 23.60 -1.37
CA ILE A 166 -37.86 22.90 -0.22
C ILE A 166 -37.26 23.43 1.07
N LEU A 167 -38.10 23.95 1.96
CA LEU A 167 -37.71 24.44 3.28
C LEU A 167 -38.39 23.62 4.37
N GLY A 168 -37.59 22.82 5.09
CA GLY A 168 -37.98 22.18 6.32
C GLY A 168 -37.68 23.13 7.50
N SER A 169 -38.70 23.63 8.19
CA SER A 169 -38.56 24.47 9.36
C SER A 169 -39.48 23.96 10.46
N ALA A 170 -38.95 23.86 11.66
CA ALA A 170 -39.69 23.46 12.84
C ALA A 170 -39.50 24.43 13.98
N GLY A 171 -40.53 24.69 14.80
CA GLY A 171 -40.43 25.52 15.98
C GLY A 171 -39.78 24.84 17.15
N THR A 172 -39.36 25.64 18.13
CA THR A 172 -38.46 25.30 19.23
C THR A 172 -39.01 24.47 20.36
N THR A 173 -40.21 23.82 20.28
CA THR A 173 -40.76 23.09 21.42
C THR A 173 -41.32 21.72 21.10
N ASP A 174 -40.70 20.73 21.75
CA ASP A 174 -41.15 19.44 22.25
C ASP A 174 -41.46 18.25 21.33
N ARG A 175 -40.62 17.24 21.56
CA ARG A 175 -40.90 15.78 21.71
C ARG A 175 -42.12 15.21 20.99
N TYR A 176 -41.89 14.40 20.01
CA TYR A 176 -42.82 13.52 19.32
C TYR A 176 -43.64 14.17 18.20
N VAL A 177 -43.13 14.15 17.01
CA VAL A 177 -43.77 13.83 15.74
C VAL A 177 -42.90 14.36 14.61
N TYR A 178 -42.69 13.58 13.56
CA TYR A 178 -42.04 13.95 12.32
C TYR A 178 -42.56 15.29 11.79
N ARG A 179 -41.72 16.24 11.59
CA ARG A 179 -42.10 17.59 11.15
C ARG A 179 -41.26 17.95 9.95
N GLY A 180 -41.94 18.04 8.79
CA GLY A 180 -41.17 18.36 7.60
C GLY A 180 -41.89 17.97 6.32
N VAL A 181 -41.13 17.74 5.28
CA VAL A 181 -41.60 17.26 3.99
C VAL A 181 -41.26 15.76 3.89
N ASP A 182 -42.31 14.92 3.72
CA ASP A 182 -42.17 13.46 3.56
C ASP A 182 -43.00 13.02 2.33
N LEU A 183 -42.31 12.89 1.21
CA LEU A 183 -42.94 12.56 -0.08
C LEU A 183 -42.41 11.23 -0.62
N THR A 184 -43.32 10.34 -0.92
CA THR A 184 -43.02 9.06 -1.57
C THR A 184 -43.50 9.07 -3.02
N LEU A 185 -42.58 8.79 -3.94
CA LEU A 185 -42.89 8.65 -5.38
C LEU A 185 -43.03 7.17 -5.75
N SER A 186 -43.85 6.90 -6.71
CA SER A 186 -44.05 5.54 -7.24
C SER A 186 -43.24 5.32 -8.53
N GLY A 187 -41.96 5.71 -8.51
CA GLY A 187 -41.01 5.46 -9.60
C GLY A 187 -40.83 6.61 -10.61
N GLY A 188 -41.48 7.77 -10.40
CA GLY A 188 -41.28 8.97 -11.22
C GLY A 188 -39.96 9.69 -10.98
N THR A 189 -39.78 10.88 -11.50
CA THR A 189 -38.60 11.73 -11.27
C THR A 189 -38.93 12.82 -10.28
N ALA A 190 -37.96 13.10 -9.37
CA ALA A 190 -38.00 14.29 -8.52
C ALA A 190 -36.94 15.30 -9.00
N SER A 191 -37.40 16.49 -9.40
CA SER A 191 -36.57 17.60 -9.86
C SER A 191 -36.76 18.80 -8.94
N ILE A 192 -35.73 19.15 -8.17
CA ILE A 192 -35.73 20.19 -7.18
C ILE A 192 -34.68 21.22 -7.58
N THR A 193 -35.09 22.43 -7.93
CA THR A 193 -34.21 23.45 -8.49
C THR A 193 -34.39 24.78 -7.80
N ALA A 194 -33.29 25.41 -7.41
CA ALA A 194 -33.29 26.80 -7.00
C ALA A 194 -32.41 27.64 -7.94
N ASP A 195 -32.98 28.72 -8.50
CA ASP A 195 -32.23 29.60 -9.39
C ASP A 195 -31.36 30.58 -8.60
N LYS A 196 -31.79 31.03 -7.42
CA LYS A 196 -31.08 32.00 -6.56
C LYS A 196 -31.08 31.67 -5.07
N GLY A 197 -31.36 30.43 -4.70
CA GLY A 197 -31.44 29.99 -3.31
C GLY A 197 -31.03 28.53 -3.15
N TYR A 198 -31.43 27.94 -2.05
CA TYR A 198 -31.16 26.56 -1.72
C TYR A 198 -32.08 25.61 -2.49
N GLY A 199 -31.56 24.50 -2.95
CA GLY A 199 -32.42 23.43 -3.46
C GLY A 199 -33.27 22.86 -2.33
N ILE A 200 -32.63 22.34 -1.28
CA ILE A 200 -33.28 21.87 -0.05
C ILE A 200 -32.57 22.53 1.14
N GLU A 201 -33.36 23.08 2.08
CA GLU A 201 -32.87 23.67 3.32
C GLU A 201 -33.62 23.10 4.52
N THR A 202 -32.88 22.69 5.58
CA THR A 202 -33.46 22.42 6.91
C THR A 202 -32.76 23.34 7.91
N ASN A 203 -33.53 24.11 8.69
CA ASN A 203 -32.99 25.12 9.60
C ASN A 203 -33.44 24.94 11.05
N ALA A 204 -33.92 23.76 11.42
CA ALA A 204 -34.33 23.45 12.78
C ALA A 204 -34.08 21.97 13.10
N ALA A 205 -33.64 21.67 14.31
CA ALA A 205 -33.23 20.34 14.78
C ALA A 205 -34.30 19.23 14.62
N SER A 206 -35.57 19.57 14.53
CA SER A 206 -36.65 18.61 14.32
C SER A 206 -37.21 18.61 12.90
N ALA A 207 -36.61 19.42 11.99
CA ALA A 207 -37.05 19.46 10.60
C ALA A 207 -36.52 18.24 9.84
N ILE A 208 -37.38 17.58 9.07
CA ILE A 208 -37.01 16.47 8.21
C ILE A 208 -37.52 16.75 6.80
N VAL A 209 -36.65 16.66 5.81
CA VAL A 209 -37.05 16.61 4.41
C VAL A 209 -36.73 15.23 3.88
N GLN A 210 -37.73 14.45 3.55
CA GLN A 210 -37.58 13.11 3.02
C GLN A 210 -38.26 13.02 1.63
N ILE A 211 -37.52 12.47 0.66
CA ILE A 211 -38.03 12.14 -0.66
C ILE A 211 -37.59 10.70 -0.95
N ALA A 212 -38.54 9.82 -1.15
CA ALA A 212 -38.29 8.41 -1.34
C ALA A 212 -38.98 7.87 -2.59
N GLY A 213 -38.51 6.73 -3.11
CA GLY A 213 -39.14 5.95 -4.17
C GLY A 213 -39.03 6.55 -5.57
N ALA A 214 -38.30 7.64 -5.77
CA ALA A 214 -38.10 8.22 -7.10
C ALA A 214 -37.15 7.35 -7.95
N GLY A 215 -37.46 7.14 -9.20
CA GLY A 215 -36.53 6.53 -10.16
C GLY A 215 -35.33 7.41 -10.45
N SER A 216 -35.48 8.73 -10.31
CA SER A 216 -34.38 9.69 -10.33
C SER A 216 -34.72 10.90 -9.49
N THR A 217 -33.84 11.30 -8.59
CA THR A 217 -33.91 12.56 -7.81
C THR A 217 -32.78 13.48 -8.23
N THR A 218 -33.10 14.71 -8.62
CA THR A 218 -32.12 15.74 -8.93
C THR A 218 -32.34 16.96 -8.04
N VAL A 219 -31.31 17.37 -7.33
CA VAL A 219 -31.34 18.60 -6.51
C VAL A 219 -30.28 19.56 -7.04
N THR A 220 -30.70 20.71 -7.52
CA THR A 220 -29.80 21.70 -8.17
C THR A 220 -29.95 23.06 -7.56
N SER A 221 -28.83 23.72 -7.27
CA SER A 221 -28.79 25.17 -7.01
C SER A 221 -27.90 25.88 -8.04
N ASN A 222 -28.39 26.96 -8.57
CA ASN A 222 -27.64 27.82 -9.49
C ASN A 222 -26.87 28.95 -8.77
N SER A 223 -27.01 29.11 -7.44
CA SER A 223 -26.39 30.23 -6.75
C SER A 223 -25.94 30.03 -5.32
N THR A 224 -26.36 28.94 -4.66
CA THR A 224 -25.99 28.61 -3.28
C THR A 224 -25.85 27.09 -3.12
N PHE A 225 -25.97 26.55 -1.90
CA PHE A 225 -25.97 25.12 -1.66
C PHE A 225 -27.15 24.42 -2.36
N ALA A 226 -26.92 23.31 -2.99
CA ALA A 226 -28.03 22.48 -3.47
C ALA A 226 -28.77 21.86 -2.28
N ILE A 227 -28.02 21.40 -1.25
CA ILE A 227 -28.61 20.96 0.03
C ILE A 227 -27.91 21.69 1.16
N LEU A 228 -28.70 22.29 2.05
CA LEU A 228 -28.26 22.88 3.33
C LEU A 228 -29.03 22.20 4.47
N ALA A 229 -28.31 21.42 5.29
CA ALA A 229 -28.81 20.90 6.55
C ALA A 229 -28.15 21.64 7.70
N ASP A 230 -28.74 22.73 8.18
CA ASP A 230 -28.16 23.53 9.28
C ASP A 230 -28.42 22.89 10.65
N SER A 231 -29.56 22.32 10.91
CA SER A 231 -29.83 21.62 12.18
C SER A 231 -30.87 20.51 12.04
N GLY A 232 -31.30 20.19 10.85
CA GLY A 232 -32.32 19.18 10.56
C GLY A 232 -31.79 18.06 9.70
N SER A 233 -32.70 17.24 9.18
CA SER A 233 -32.32 16.09 8.37
C SER A 233 -32.87 16.18 6.94
N VAL A 234 -32.01 15.85 5.98
CA VAL A 234 -32.37 15.66 4.57
C VAL A 234 -32.13 14.22 4.18
N ASN A 235 -33.17 13.50 3.81
CA ASN A 235 -33.12 12.09 3.43
C ASN A 235 -33.62 11.90 2.00
N LEU A 236 -32.73 11.43 1.12
CA LEU A 236 -33.08 11.14 -0.26
C LEU A 236 -32.88 9.65 -0.50
N TYR A 237 -33.96 8.94 -0.76
CA TYR A 237 -33.99 7.49 -0.92
C TYR A 237 -34.38 7.08 -2.34
N GLY A 238 -33.64 6.14 -2.89
CA GLY A 238 -33.96 5.50 -4.17
C GLY A 238 -35.19 4.61 -4.12
N THR A 239 -35.40 3.82 -5.16
CA THR A 239 -36.49 2.87 -5.25
C THR A 239 -36.17 1.54 -4.58
N GLY A 240 -37.19 0.75 -4.21
CA GLY A 240 -37.05 -0.55 -3.53
C GLY A 240 -37.11 -0.45 -2.02
N GLU A 241 -37.29 -1.59 -1.33
CA GLU A 241 -37.32 -1.66 0.13
C GLU A 241 -35.93 -1.38 0.73
N ASP A 242 -34.85 -1.78 0.03
CA ASP A 242 -33.46 -1.59 0.42
C ASP A 242 -32.79 -0.38 -0.25
N HIS A 243 -33.58 0.48 -0.93
CA HIS A 243 -33.13 1.65 -1.70
C HIS A 243 -32.08 1.33 -2.77
N ASP A 244 -32.10 0.11 -3.30
CA ASP A 244 -31.14 -0.42 -4.26
C ASP A 244 -31.36 0.05 -5.71
N GLY A 245 -32.47 0.74 -5.99
CA GLY A 245 -32.79 1.30 -7.30
C GLY A 245 -32.79 2.82 -7.32
N GLY A 246 -32.89 3.37 -8.52
CA GLY A 246 -32.94 4.80 -8.74
C GLY A 246 -31.61 5.52 -8.66
N THR A 247 -31.66 6.81 -9.01
CA THR A 247 -30.45 7.68 -9.01
C THR A 247 -30.74 8.96 -8.22
N VAL A 248 -29.74 9.42 -7.47
CA VAL A 248 -29.78 10.73 -6.82
C VAL A 248 -28.63 11.60 -7.30
N ALA A 249 -28.90 12.77 -7.83
CA ALA A 249 -27.91 13.76 -8.25
C ALA A 249 -28.08 15.05 -7.48
N VAL A 250 -27.02 15.55 -6.88
CA VAL A 250 -26.97 16.83 -6.16
C VAL A 250 -25.89 17.70 -6.80
N GLU A 251 -26.28 18.88 -7.32
CA GLU A 251 -25.35 19.69 -8.11
C GLU A 251 -25.44 21.16 -7.75
N SER A 252 -24.31 21.80 -7.45
CA SER A 252 -24.14 23.27 -7.39
C SER A 252 -23.48 23.76 -8.68
N LEU A 253 -24.09 24.73 -9.37
CA LEU A 253 -23.68 25.07 -10.74
C LEU A 253 -22.84 26.35 -10.85
N GLN A 254 -23.04 27.35 -10.03
CA GLN A 254 -22.45 28.68 -10.24
C GLN A 254 -22.06 29.44 -8.96
N SER A 255 -22.13 28.83 -7.79
CA SER A 255 -21.89 29.56 -6.56
C SER A 255 -20.52 29.26 -5.95
N ALA A 256 -20.11 30.11 -5.01
CA ALA A 256 -19.02 29.82 -4.11
C ALA A 256 -19.48 28.95 -2.90
N ALA A 257 -20.54 28.17 -3.07
CA ALA A 257 -21.13 27.33 -2.04
C ALA A 257 -21.12 25.86 -2.45
N ALA A 258 -20.93 24.96 -1.50
CA ALA A 258 -20.86 23.51 -1.71
C ALA A 258 -22.15 22.95 -2.33
N ALA A 259 -22.07 21.81 -2.99
CA ALA A 259 -23.27 21.10 -3.43
C ALA A 259 -24.07 20.62 -2.20
N ILE A 260 -23.40 20.07 -1.19
CA ILE A 260 -24.00 19.70 0.10
C ILE A 260 -23.27 20.41 1.22
N MET A 261 -24.02 21.11 2.08
CA MET A 261 -23.56 21.68 3.34
C MET A 261 -24.37 21.06 4.49
N SER A 262 -23.67 20.51 5.48
CA SER A 262 -24.25 20.08 6.75
C SER A 262 -23.53 20.79 7.89
N ASP A 263 -24.29 21.52 8.73
CA ASP A 263 -23.74 22.32 9.83
C ASP A 263 -24.49 22.04 11.13
N SER A 264 -23.91 22.43 12.25
CA SER A 264 -24.46 22.25 13.59
C SER A 264 -24.75 20.77 13.89
N ASP A 265 -26.01 20.35 14.03
CA ASP A 265 -26.44 18.96 14.17
C ASP A 265 -27.15 18.45 12.90
N GLY A 266 -26.93 19.09 11.76
CA GLY A 266 -27.57 18.75 10.49
C GLY A 266 -27.18 17.37 9.97
N THR A 267 -28.11 16.70 9.32
CA THR A 267 -27.82 15.40 8.69
C THR A 267 -28.30 15.34 7.25
N VAL A 268 -27.47 14.80 6.37
CA VAL A 268 -27.84 14.50 4.99
C VAL A 268 -27.62 13.01 4.75
N THR A 269 -28.67 12.28 4.43
CA THR A 269 -28.59 10.86 4.09
C THR A 269 -29.08 10.65 2.65
N ILE A 270 -28.23 10.08 1.82
CA ILE A 270 -28.58 9.70 0.46
C ILE A 270 -28.30 8.21 0.31
N ASP A 271 -29.35 7.43 0.06
CA ASP A 271 -29.26 5.98 -0.13
C ASP A 271 -30.05 5.60 -1.39
N ALA A 272 -29.37 5.19 -2.45
CA ALA A 272 -29.97 4.93 -3.75
C ALA A 272 -29.14 3.90 -4.55
N GLY A 273 -29.64 3.47 -5.70
CA GLY A 273 -28.87 2.66 -6.63
C GLY A 273 -27.59 3.37 -7.09
N SER A 274 -27.68 4.67 -7.38
CA SER A 274 -26.51 5.49 -7.72
C SER A 274 -26.62 6.89 -7.13
N VAL A 275 -25.50 7.45 -6.68
CA VAL A 275 -25.41 8.79 -6.06
C VAL A 275 -24.36 9.63 -6.75
N THR A 276 -24.72 10.83 -7.18
CA THR A 276 -23.75 11.79 -7.73
C THR A 276 -23.85 13.10 -6.96
N VAL A 277 -22.76 13.55 -6.40
CA VAL A 277 -22.61 14.88 -5.79
C VAL A 277 -21.56 15.64 -6.59
N LYS A 278 -21.93 16.80 -7.12
CA LYS A 278 -21.03 17.53 -8.00
C LYS A 278 -21.08 19.02 -7.71
N ASP A 279 -19.91 19.61 -7.55
CA ASP A 279 -19.71 21.05 -7.58
C ASP A 279 -18.99 21.44 -8.87
N THR A 280 -19.59 22.36 -9.61
CA THR A 280 -19.00 22.94 -10.82
C THR A 280 -18.48 24.36 -10.61
N ALA A 281 -18.64 24.89 -9.41
CA ALA A 281 -18.20 26.23 -9.05
C ALA A 281 -16.68 26.32 -8.87
N ALA A 282 -16.14 27.53 -8.96
CA ALA A 282 -14.69 27.73 -8.99
C ALA A 282 -14.01 27.76 -7.61
N SER A 283 -14.74 27.73 -6.49
CA SER A 283 -14.16 28.04 -5.17
C SER A 283 -14.85 27.38 -3.97
N SER A 284 -15.56 26.28 -4.13
CA SER A 284 -16.22 25.57 -3.03
C SER A 284 -15.96 24.08 -3.03
N ALA A 285 -16.22 23.40 -1.92
CA ALA A 285 -16.19 21.94 -1.83
C ALA A 285 -17.44 21.33 -2.49
N ALA A 286 -17.36 20.09 -2.93
CA ALA A 286 -18.58 19.39 -3.31
C ALA A 286 -19.41 19.02 -2.06
N ILE A 287 -18.73 18.61 -0.98
CA ILE A 287 -19.35 18.35 0.33
C ILE A 287 -18.59 19.15 1.39
N GLU A 288 -19.32 19.93 2.17
CA GLU A 288 -18.83 20.68 3.32
C GLU A 288 -19.63 20.30 4.56
N VAL A 289 -18.93 19.92 5.62
CA VAL A 289 -19.54 19.54 6.90
C VAL A 289 -18.83 20.26 8.02
N THR A 290 -19.62 20.95 8.87
CA THR A 290 -19.09 21.68 10.03
C THR A 290 -19.96 21.42 11.26
N GLY A 291 -19.50 21.81 12.43
CA GLY A 291 -20.20 21.49 13.68
C GLY A 291 -20.32 19.97 13.86
N HIS A 292 -21.39 19.49 14.44
CA HIS A 292 -21.69 18.04 14.55
C HIS A 292 -22.43 17.49 13.31
N GLY A 293 -22.31 18.15 12.17
CA GLY A 293 -23.00 17.76 10.93
C GLY A 293 -22.59 16.36 10.43
N LEU A 294 -23.49 15.70 9.75
CA LEU A 294 -23.25 14.38 9.14
C LEU A 294 -23.75 14.32 7.70
N VAL A 295 -22.88 13.89 6.80
CA VAL A 295 -23.28 13.51 5.44
C VAL A 295 -23.01 12.02 5.23
N SER A 296 -24.04 11.27 4.90
CA SER A 296 -23.96 9.82 4.60
C SER A 296 -24.43 9.55 3.18
N LEU A 297 -23.55 9.04 2.34
CA LEU A 297 -23.84 8.66 0.96
C LEU A 297 -23.69 7.15 0.83
N LYS A 298 -24.71 6.49 0.26
CA LYS A 298 -24.69 5.05 0.02
C LYS A 298 -25.23 4.72 -1.37
N ALA A 299 -24.53 3.85 -2.10
CA ALA A 299 -24.99 3.31 -3.38
C ALA A 299 -25.02 1.78 -3.34
N ASN A 300 -26.13 1.20 -3.86
CA ASN A 300 -26.43 -0.23 -3.74
C ASN A 300 -26.56 -0.96 -5.09
N ASP A 301 -26.59 -0.24 -6.23
CA ASP A 301 -26.78 -0.89 -7.54
C ASP A 301 -25.43 -1.25 -8.20
N ALA A 302 -25.13 -2.55 -8.27
CA ALA A 302 -23.90 -3.06 -8.91
C ALA A 302 -23.78 -2.71 -10.42
N SER A 303 -24.90 -2.41 -11.08
CA SER A 303 -24.92 -2.01 -12.49
C SER A 303 -24.90 -0.50 -12.69
N GLY A 304 -25.01 0.26 -11.59
CA GLY A 304 -25.07 1.73 -11.59
C GLY A 304 -23.67 2.39 -11.61
N THR A 305 -23.69 3.71 -11.58
CA THR A 305 -22.44 4.52 -11.51
C THR A 305 -21.85 4.57 -10.10
N GLY A 306 -22.54 4.00 -9.12
CA GLY A 306 -22.11 3.98 -7.72
C GLY A 306 -22.20 5.36 -7.06
N VAL A 307 -21.26 5.65 -6.15
CA VAL A 307 -21.12 6.98 -5.55
C VAL A 307 -20.07 7.77 -6.29
N GLN A 308 -20.45 8.94 -6.78
CA GLN A 308 -19.54 9.89 -7.42
C GLN A 308 -19.56 11.22 -6.66
N VAL A 309 -18.43 11.66 -6.15
CA VAL A 309 -18.25 12.99 -5.56
C VAL A 309 -17.18 13.72 -6.36
N LEU A 310 -17.60 14.74 -7.08
CA LEU A 310 -16.77 15.41 -8.09
C LEU A 310 -16.66 16.91 -7.77
N ASN A 311 -15.46 17.41 -7.77
CA ASN A 311 -15.18 18.86 -7.66
C ASN A 311 -14.28 19.33 -8.80
N ASN A 312 -14.69 20.41 -9.47
CA ASN A 312 -13.94 21.03 -10.56
C ASN A 312 -13.08 22.21 -10.09
N SER A 313 -13.08 22.54 -8.81
CA SER A 313 -12.36 23.68 -8.24
C SER A 313 -11.03 23.30 -7.59
N ASP A 314 -10.23 24.31 -7.25
CA ASP A 314 -9.02 24.13 -6.44
C ASP A 314 -9.34 23.91 -4.94
N SER A 315 -10.60 24.04 -4.54
CA SER A 315 -11.06 23.75 -3.18
C SER A 315 -11.12 22.25 -2.92
N PRO A 316 -11.11 21.78 -1.66
CA PRO A 316 -11.28 20.36 -1.36
C PRO A 316 -12.57 19.79 -1.94
N THR A 317 -12.53 18.55 -2.41
CA THR A 317 -13.77 17.86 -2.83
C THR A 317 -14.65 17.57 -1.62
N ILE A 318 -14.05 17.16 -0.51
CA ILE A 318 -14.69 16.96 0.79
C ILE A 318 -13.95 17.80 1.82
N TYR A 319 -14.69 18.63 2.55
CA TYR A 319 -14.20 19.40 3.68
C TYR A 319 -15.04 19.06 4.91
N ALA A 320 -14.41 18.55 5.96
CA ALA A 320 -15.03 18.25 7.24
C ALA A 320 -14.29 18.99 8.35
N ALA A 321 -15.00 19.77 9.16
CA ALA A 321 -14.41 20.57 10.22
C ALA A 321 -15.30 20.57 11.47
N SER A 322 -14.72 20.90 12.63
CA SER A 322 -15.47 21.16 13.88
C SER A 322 -16.40 20.01 14.27
N GLU A 323 -15.88 18.79 14.34
CA GLU A 323 -16.62 17.55 14.68
C GLU A 323 -17.57 17.04 13.57
N GLY A 324 -17.54 17.61 12.37
CA GLY A 324 -18.30 17.15 11.22
C GLY A 324 -17.87 15.80 10.68
N SER A 325 -18.79 15.01 10.16
CA SER A 325 -18.53 13.68 9.64
C SER A 325 -19.06 13.46 8.23
N VAL A 326 -18.26 12.82 7.39
CA VAL A 326 -18.68 12.34 6.06
C VAL A 326 -18.43 10.85 5.95
N VAL A 327 -19.47 10.10 5.58
CA VAL A 327 -19.40 8.65 5.41
C VAL A 327 -19.87 8.30 4.00
N ILE A 328 -19.00 7.66 3.21
CA ILE A 328 -19.31 7.20 1.85
C ILE A 328 -19.17 5.69 1.80
N ARG A 329 -20.22 5.00 1.36
CA ARG A 329 -20.26 3.54 1.26
C ARG A 329 -20.86 3.08 -0.06
N ALA A 330 -20.41 1.93 -0.52
CA ALA A 330 -21.06 1.22 -1.63
C ALA A 330 -20.98 -0.28 -1.37
N ASP A 331 -22.09 -0.99 -1.50
CA ASP A 331 -22.15 -2.43 -1.22
C ASP A 331 -21.68 -3.27 -2.43
N SER A 332 -21.91 -2.81 -3.66
CA SER A 332 -21.52 -3.53 -4.88
C SER A 332 -21.18 -2.60 -6.05
N ALA A 333 -21.23 -1.30 -5.83
CA ALA A 333 -21.05 -0.27 -6.84
C ALA A 333 -19.72 0.47 -6.65
N PRO A 334 -19.14 1.11 -7.68
CA PRO A 334 -17.91 1.86 -7.56
C PRO A 334 -18.09 3.12 -6.69
N ILE A 335 -17.01 3.55 -6.04
CA ILE A 335 -16.88 4.85 -5.37
C ILE A 335 -15.86 5.68 -6.11
N GLN A 336 -16.20 6.91 -6.47
CA GLN A 336 -15.32 7.87 -7.10
C GLN A 336 -15.35 9.19 -6.34
N VAL A 337 -14.23 9.58 -5.72
CA VAL A 337 -14.08 10.87 -5.07
C VAL A 337 -12.92 11.59 -5.75
N ILE A 338 -13.23 12.55 -6.61
CA ILE A 338 -12.26 13.11 -7.55
C ILE A 338 -12.23 14.64 -7.47
N ASN A 339 -11.05 15.19 -7.17
CA ASN A 339 -10.76 16.59 -7.47
C ASN A 339 -10.21 16.68 -8.90
N GLN A 340 -11.00 17.25 -9.81
CA GLN A 340 -10.65 17.31 -11.23
C GLN A 340 -9.55 18.31 -11.54
N SER A 341 -9.32 19.28 -10.65
CA SER A 341 -8.20 20.23 -10.73
C SER A 341 -6.87 19.62 -10.23
N GLY A 342 -6.90 18.42 -9.66
CA GLY A 342 -5.73 17.76 -9.08
C GLY A 342 -5.29 18.34 -7.73
N GLY A 343 -6.15 19.13 -7.08
CA GLY A 343 -5.92 19.74 -5.77
C GLY A 343 -6.23 18.79 -4.61
N GLN A 344 -6.79 19.38 -3.53
CA GLN A 344 -7.17 18.68 -2.32
C GLN A 344 -8.44 17.85 -2.54
N VAL A 345 -8.42 16.54 -2.31
CA VAL A 345 -9.62 15.70 -2.38
C VAL A 345 -10.32 15.62 -1.03
N ILE A 346 -9.58 15.52 0.05
CA ILE A 346 -10.10 15.44 1.41
C ILE A 346 -9.32 16.40 2.30
N LEU A 347 -10.04 17.30 2.98
CA LEU A 347 -9.52 18.11 4.09
C LEU A 347 -10.41 17.85 5.29
N SER A 348 -9.86 17.24 6.33
CA SER A 348 -10.52 17.02 7.61
C SER A 348 -9.80 17.84 8.68
N ASP A 349 -10.55 18.68 9.39
CA ASP A 349 -10.08 19.61 10.43
C ASP A 349 -11.07 19.55 11.61
N ASN A 350 -11.05 18.44 12.32
CA ASN A 350 -11.99 18.13 13.40
C ASN A 350 -11.26 18.05 14.74
N ALA A 351 -11.88 18.53 15.79
CA ALA A 351 -11.37 18.44 17.15
C ALA A 351 -11.64 17.10 17.86
N ASP A 352 -12.37 16.18 17.24
CA ASP A 352 -12.72 14.87 17.78
C ASP A 352 -12.23 13.75 16.85
N PRO A 353 -11.34 12.84 17.32
CA PRO A 353 -10.82 11.75 16.51
C PRO A 353 -11.86 10.67 16.17
N SER A 354 -13.05 10.70 16.78
CA SER A 354 -14.15 9.78 16.45
C SER A 354 -14.92 10.19 15.20
N THR A 355 -14.71 11.42 14.74
CA THR A 355 -15.38 12.04 13.59
C THR A 355 -14.39 12.30 12.44
N GLY A 356 -14.88 12.66 11.28
CA GLY A 356 -14.05 12.95 10.11
C GLY A 356 -14.60 12.32 8.82
N VAL A 357 -13.70 11.88 7.94
CA VAL A 357 -14.09 11.35 6.62
C VAL A 357 -13.81 9.86 6.56
N THR A 358 -14.81 9.07 6.21
CA THR A 358 -14.69 7.63 5.98
C THR A 358 -15.19 7.27 4.58
N ILE A 359 -14.34 6.65 3.79
CA ILE A 359 -14.68 6.08 2.47
C ILE A 359 -14.47 4.57 2.57
N ASN A 360 -15.51 3.80 2.37
CA ASN A 360 -15.48 2.34 2.51
C ASN A 360 -16.16 1.68 1.31
N GLY A 361 -15.37 1.05 0.46
CA GLY A 361 -15.85 0.14 -0.58
C GLY A 361 -16.05 -1.26 0.00
N ASP A 362 -17.16 -1.93 -0.35
CA ASP A 362 -17.36 -3.32 0.05
C ASP A 362 -16.40 -4.27 -0.67
N LEU A 363 -15.98 -5.29 0.06
CA LEU A 363 -14.79 -6.14 -0.14
C LEU A 363 -14.71 -6.95 -1.45
N THR A 364 -15.73 -7.00 -2.30
CA THR A 364 -15.73 -7.99 -3.38
C THR A 364 -16.07 -7.52 -4.79
N ALA A 365 -16.65 -6.35 -4.97
CA ALA A 365 -17.13 -5.95 -6.28
C ALA A 365 -17.01 -4.47 -6.64
N SER A 366 -16.71 -3.58 -5.70
CA SER A 366 -16.66 -2.13 -5.94
C SER A 366 -15.23 -1.62 -6.07
N SER A 367 -14.95 -0.93 -7.16
CA SER A 367 -13.69 -0.16 -7.25
C SER A 367 -13.83 1.17 -6.51
N VAL A 368 -12.86 1.50 -5.66
CA VAL A 368 -12.76 2.80 -4.99
C VAL A 368 -11.69 3.63 -5.71
N GLN A 369 -12.07 4.79 -6.22
CA GLN A 369 -11.17 5.67 -6.94
C GLN A 369 -11.13 7.03 -6.26
N VAL A 370 -10.01 7.35 -5.63
CA VAL A 370 -9.78 8.62 -4.95
C VAL A 370 -8.66 9.37 -5.66
N VAL A 371 -8.92 10.60 -6.10
CA VAL A 371 -7.93 11.43 -6.82
C VAL A 371 -7.84 12.80 -6.19
N GLY A 372 -6.70 13.11 -5.61
CA GLY A 372 -6.37 14.38 -4.96
C GLY A 372 -5.61 14.17 -3.65
N ASN A 373 -5.10 15.25 -3.08
CA ASN A 373 -4.37 15.19 -1.82
C ASN A 373 -5.31 14.97 -0.63
N VAL A 374 -4.78 14.32 0.41
CA VAL A 374 -5.51 14.03 1.65
C VAL A 374 -4.85 14.77 2.81
N THR A 375 -5.61 15.53 3.58
CA THR A 375 -5.12 16.23 4.75
C THR A 375 -6.05 16.01 5.94
N ALA A 376 -5.48 15.64 7.07
CA ALA A 376 -6.12 15.56 8.37
C ALA A 376 -5.35 16.41 9.36
N THR A 377 -6.04 17.30 10.09
CA THR A 377 -5.49 18.24 11.07
C THR A 377 -6.39 18.34 12.31
N ASN A 378 -5.84 18.80 13.44
CA ASN A 378 -6.60 19.10 14.67
C ASN A 378 -7.40 17.91 15.22
N ASP A 379 -6.72 16.78 15.52
CA ASP A 379 -7.33 15.54 16.05
C ASP A 379 -8.38 14.89 15.12
N SER A 380 -8.40 15.24 13.86
CA SER A 380 -9.34 14.67 12.90
C SER A 380 -8.97 13.24 12.47
N ARG A 381 -9.91 12.60 11.79
CA ARG A 381 -9.74 11.26 11.23
C ARG A 381 -10.12 11.20 9.76
N VAL A 382 -9.25 10.59 8.97
CA VAL A 382 -9.57 10.19 7.59
C VAL A 382 -9.32 8.69 7.45
N ALA A 383 -10.32 7.95 7.01
CA ALA A 383 -10.23 6.52 6.75
C ALA A 383 -10.65 6.22 5.31
N ILE A 384 -9.76 5.62 4.54
CA ILE A 384 -10.00 5.23 3.16
C ILE A 384 -9.75 3.72 3.05
N HIS A 385 -10.77 2.98 2.69
CA HIS A 385 -10.69 1.56 2.43
C HIS A 385 -10.97 1.30 0.95
N GLU A 386 -9.94 0.90 0.24
CA GLU A 386 -9.98 0.57 -1.18
C GLU A 386 -9.91 -0.93 -1.36
N SER A 387 -10.87 -1.48 -2.08
CA SER A 387 -10.95 -2.91 -2.32
C SER A 387 -11.24 -3.20 -3.79
N GLY A 388 -10.74 -4.34 -4.26
CA GLY A 388 -11.06 -4.88 -5.57
C GLY A 388 -10.27 -4.29 -6.74
N THR A 389 -10.46 -4.91 -7.88
CA THR A 389 -9.74 -4.57 -9.11
C THR A 389 -10.11 -3.19 -9.63
N GLY A 390 -9.12 -2.35 -9.88
CA GLY A 390 -9.29 -0.99 -10.38
C GLY A 390 -9.51 0.07 -9.30
N SER A 391 -9.39 -0.29 -8.02
CA SER A 391 -9.33 0.66 -6.91
C SER A 391 -7.98 1.36 -6.86
N TYR A 392 -7.99 2.65 -6.57
CA TYR A 392 -6.75 3.41 -6.39
C TYR A 392 -6.94 4.70 -5.62
N LEU A 393 -5.92 5.05 -4.85
CA LEU A 393 -5.68 6.41 -4.37
C LEU A 393 -4.58 7.05 -5.24
N LYS A 394 -4.88 8.16 -5.88
CA LYS A 394 -3.90 9.01 -6.58
C LYS A 394 -3.76 10.33 -5.84
N ALA A 395 -2.78 10.40 -4.95
CA ALA A 395 -2.48 11.61 -4.20
C ALA A 395 -0.99 11.94 -4.34
N ASN A 396 -0.64 13.19 -4.56
CA ASN A 396 0.76 13.61 -4.49
C ASN A 396 1.21 13.71 -3.04
N LYS A 397 0.28 14.03 -2.13
CA LYS A 397 0.57 14.19 -0.71
C LYS A 397 -0.58 13.72 0.18
N ILE A 398 -0.23 13.00 1.24
CA ILE A 398 -1.06 12.73 2.41
C ILE A 398 -0.43 13.45 3.61
N THR A 399 -1.22 14.18 4.37
CA THR A 399 -0.77 14.87 5.59
C THR A 399 -1.64 14.45 6.78
N ALA A 400 -1.00 14.03 7.87
CA ALA A 400 -1.62 13.76 9.16
C ALA A 400 -0.89 14.59 10.23
N SER A 401 -1.45 15.75 10.58
CA SER A 401 -0.88 16.66 11.60
C SER A 401 -1.71 16.61 12.85
N ASP A 402 -1.14 16.08 13.96
CA ASP A 402 -1.87 15.75 15.18
C ASP A 402 -3.20 15.01 14.92
N SER A 403 -3.25 14.16 13.91
CA SER A 403 -4.46 13.57 13.34
C SER A 403 -4.23 12.17 12.80
N TRP A 404 -5.29 11.47 12.44
CA TRP A 404 -5.24 10.09 12.05
C TRP A 404 -5.62 9.89 10.58
N VAL A 405 -4.75 9.27 9.81
CA VAL A 405 -5.05 8.82 8.44
C VAL A 405 -4.88 7.30 8.36
N TYR A 406 -5.93 6.62 7.96
CA TYR A 406 -5.97 5.17 7.74
C TYR A 406 -6.16 4.89 6.26
N LEU A 407 -5.22 4.17 5.66
CA LEU A 407 -5.29 3.69 4.30
C LEU A 407 -5.24 2.17 4.31
N VAL A 408 -6.33 1.55 3.90
CA VAL A 408 -6.45 0.09 3.78
C VAL A 408 -6.65 -0.25 2.31
N LEU A 409 -5.72 -1.01 1.75
CA LEU A 409 -5.70 -1.45 0.36
C LEU A 409 -5.82 -2.96 0.31
N THR A 410 -6.78 -3.47 -0.46
CA THR A 410 -6.99 -4.91 -0.62
C THR A 410 -7.19 -5.31 -2.08
N GLY A 411 -6.84 -6.53 -2.43
CA GLY A 411 -6.85 -6.96 -3.82
C GLY A 411 -5.78 -6.21 -4.62
N ASP A 412 -6.05 -5.89 -5.88
CA ASP A 412 -5.12 -5.16 -6.74
C ASP A 412 -5.18 -3.63 -6.54
N ALA A 413 -5.64 -3.14 -5.38
CA ALA A 413 -5.71 -1.71 -5.10
C ALA A 413 -4.33 -1.06 -5.06
N ALA A 414 -4.23 0.21 -5.50
CA ALA A 414 -2.95 0.88 -5.61
C ALA A 414 -2.97 2.31 -5.04
N TYR A 415 -1.92 2.66 -4.29
CA TYR A 415 -1.64 4.03 -3.91
C TYR A 415 -0.47 4.58 -4.70
N THR A 416 -0.69 5.65 -5.46
CA THR A 416 0.31 6.27 -6.34
C THR A 416 0.17 7.79 -6.38
N SER A 417 1.20 8.46 -6.88
CA SER A 417 1.12 9.90 -7.16
C SER A 417 0.24 10.19 -8.40
N GLN A 418 -0.43 11.33 -8.40
CA GLN A 418 -1.17 11.85 -9.56
C GLN A 418 -0.25 12.10 -10.77
N THR A 419 1.02 12.40 -10.53
CA THR A 419 2.02 12.71 -11.57
C THR A 419 2.83 11.52 -12.03
N GLY A 420 2.58 10.33 -11.46
CA GLY A 420 3.27 9.08 -11.81
C GLY A 420 4.64 8.89 -11.16
N GLY A 421 4.99 9.73 -10.18
CA GLY A 421 6.16 9.56 -9.31
C GLY A 421 5.77 8.98 -7.94
N THR A 422 6.72 9.03 -6.99
CA THR A 422 6.48 8.67 -5.59
C THR A 422 5.60 9.72 -4.91
N SER A 423 4.63 9.28 -4.13
CA SER A 423 3.79 10.13 -3.28
C SER A 423 4.54 10.51 -2.01
N GLU A 424 4.13 11.58 -1.34
CA GLU A 424 4.63 11.99 -0.04
C GLU A 424 3.56 11.71 1.04
N VAL A 425 3.94 10.98 2.09
CA VAL A 425 3.16 10.86 3.33
C VAL A 425 3.90 11.61 4.43
N SER A 426 3.28 12.64 4.97
CA SER A 426 3.83 13.48 6.04
C SER A 426 2.99 13.33 7.30
N VAL A 427 3.61 12.84 8.37
CA VAL A 427 2.96 12.63 9.66
C VAL A 427 3.70 13.45 10.70
N ASP A 428 3.03 14.36 11.37
CA ASP A 428 3.64 15.22 12.37
C ASP A 428 2.77 15.42 13.61
N GLY A 429 3.41 15.90 14.68
CA GLY A 429 2.76 16.12 15.95
C GLY A 429 2.57 14.85 16.79
N THR A 430 2.41 15.01 18.09
CA THR A 430 2.30 13.87 19.05
C THR A 430 1.02 13.05 18.87
N GLY A 431 -0.02 13.65 18.28
CA GLY A 431 -1.27 13.01 17.88
C GLY A 431 -1.27 12.42 16.48
N GLY A 432 -0.30 12.79 15.64
CA GLY A 432 -0.21 12.34 14.26
C GLY A 432 -0.04 10.82 14.14
N ARG A 433 -0.90 10.18 13.34
CA ARG A 433 -0.88 8.73 13.11
C ARG A 433 -1.17 8.43 11.65
N PHE A 434 -0.41 7.50 11.10
CA PHE A 434 -0.66 6.96 9.77
C PHE A 434 -0.69 5.44 9.84
N LEU A 435 -1.73 4.83 9.32
CA LEU A 435 -1.81 3.38 9.12
C LEU A 435 -1.87 3.10 7.62
N LEU A 436 -0.91 2.34 7.14
CA LEU A 436 -0.97 1.67 5.84
C LEU A 436 -1.14 0.18 6.07
N GLN A 437 -2.24 -0.36 5.62
CA GLN A 437 -2.49 -1.80 5.60
C GLN A 437 -2.72 -2.25 4.17
N GLU A 438 -1.92 -3.20 3.70
CA GLU A 438 -2.00 -3.76 2.36
C GLU A 438 -2.16 -5.28 2.40
N GLN A 439 -3.04 -5.80 1.56
CA GLN A 439 -3.37 -7.21 1.49
C GLN A 439 -3.72 -7.62 0.05
N ASP A 440 -3.52 -8.90 -0.31
CA ASP A 440 -3.96 -9.50 -1.57
C ASP A 440 -3.43 -8.80 -2.83
N SER A 441 -2.13 -8.56 -2.92
CA SER A 441 -1.44 -7.92 -4.06
C SER A 441 -1.61 -6.39 -4.15
N ALA A 442 -2.07 -5.73 -3.11
CA ALA A 442 -2.09 -4.27 -3.05
C ALA A 442 -0.70 -3.66 -3.18
N SER A 443 -0.62 -2.41 -3.65
CA SER A 443 0.66 -1.75 -3.87
C SER A 443 0.64 -0.28 -3.54
N SER A 444 1.72 0.20 -2.91
CA SER A 444 1.93 1.62 -2.65
C SER A 444 3.26 2.12 -3.19
N LEU A 445 3.24 3.32 -3.77
CA LEU A 445 4.42 4.06 -4.22
C LEU A 445 4.48 5.38 -3.45
N ALA A 446 5.07 5.35 -2.24
CA ALA A 446 5.04 6.47 -1.31
C ALA A 446 6.26 6.54 -0.40
N ASP A 447 6.83 7.74 -0.26
CA ASP A 447 7.78 8.06 0.80
C ASP A 447 7.02 8.46 2.06
N ILE A 448 7.32 7.82 3.19
CA ILE A 448 6.67 8.08 4.49
C ILE A 448 7.64 8.85 5.38
N SER A 449 7.23 10.03 5.82
CA SER A 449 8.01 10.90 6.71
C SER A 449 7.26 11.17 8.00
N GLN A 450 7.90 10.92 9.12
CA GLN A 450 7.34 11.12 10.45
C GLN A 450 8.22 12.03 11.29
N THR A 451 7.59 12.96 12.02
CA THR A 451 8.30 13.93 12.86
C THR A 451 7.55 14.22 14.16
N SER A 452 8.25 14.78 15.12
CA SER A 452 7.66 15.41 16.31
C SER A 452 6.79 14.50 17.18
N GLY A 453 7.16 13.22 17.33
CA GLY A 453 6.43 12.27 18.16
C GLY A 453 5.24 11.61 17.45
N ALA A 454 5.13 11.74 16.15
CA ALA A 454 4.14 11.06 15.32
C ALA A 454 4.36 9.53 15.29
N GLY A 455 3.39 8.78 14.80
CA GLY A 455 3.50 7.34 14.63
C GLY A 455 3.00 6.85 13.29
N ALA A 456 3.68 5.86 12.70
CA ALA A 456 3.14 5.10 11.59
C ALA A 456 3.13 3.60 11.88
N ILE A 457 2.15 2.96 11.31
CA ILE A 457 2.04 1.50 11.26
C ILE A 457 1.94 1.12 9.78
N VAL A 458 2.85 0.27 9.34
CA VAL A 458 2.87 -0.28 7.99
C VAL A 458 2.71 -1.79 8.10
N MET A 459 1.65 -2.33 7.54
CA MET A 459 1.33 -3.76 7.62
C MET A 459 1.07 -4.28 6.20
N LEU A 460 1.95 -5.12 5.70
CA LEU A 460 1.79 -5.78 4.41
C LEU A 460 1.57 -7.28 4.61
N SER A 461 0.63 -7.84 3.88
CA SER A 461 0.38 -9.28 3.84
C SER A 461 0.24 -9.80 2.41
N ASP A 462 0.32 -11.12 2.27
CA ASP A 462 0.22 -11.83 1.00
C ASP A 462 1.29 -11.37 -0.02
N THR A 463 0.91 -10.86 -1.17
CA THR A 463 1.86 -10.43 -2.22
C THR A 463 1.94 -8.91 -2.38
N SER A 464 1.56 -8.17 -1.34
CA SER A 464 1.54 -6.71 -1.36
C SER A 464 2.92 -6.08 -1.41
N THR A 465 3.01 -4.86 -1.94
CA THR A 465 4.30 -4.20 -2.18
C THR A 465 4.29 -2.72 -1.81
N LEU A 466 5.31 -2.30 -1.05
CA LEU A 466 5.59 -0.89 -0.77
C LEU A 466 6.88 -0.48 -1.50
N THR A 467 6.82 0.61 -2.24
CA THR A 467 8.01 1.25 -2.83
C THR A 467 8.09 2.69 -2.36
N GLY A 468 9.18 3.03 -1.69
CA GLY A 468 9.44 4.36 -1.13
C GLY A 468 10.24 4.27 0.16
N ASN A 469 10.81 5.40 0.57
CA ASN A 469 11.62 5.51 1.77
C ASN A 469 10.75 5.77 3.00
N VAL A 470 11.25 5.33 4.15
CA VAL A 470 10.65 5.66 5.45
C VAL A 470 11.65 6.47 6.25
N THR A 471 11.26 7.68 6.63
CA THR A 471 12.10 8.61 7.38
C THR A 471 11.42 8.99 8.68
N GLU A 472 12.15 8.86 9.78
CA GLU A 472 11.68 9.18 11.11
C GLU A 472 12.61 10.13 11.81
N SER A 473 12.07 11.16 12.43
CA SER A 473 12.85 12.14 13.13
C SER A 473 12.14 12.68 14.37
N GLY A 474 12.89 12.83 15.43
CA GLY A 474 12.44 13.43 16.67
C GLY A 474 12.03 12.43 17.75
N SER A 475 12.24 12.85 18.98
CA SER A 475 11.94 12.02 20.17
C SER A 475 10.46 11.72 20.25
N GLY A 476 10.13 10.44 20.50
CA GLY A 476 8.76 9.95 20.59
C GLY A 476 8.13 9.55 19.25
N THR A 477 8.80 9.80 18.13
CA THR A 477 8.39 9.29 16.81
C THR A 477 8.57 7.79 16.76
N GLN A 478 7.57 7.07 16.25
CA GLN A 478 7.55 5.60 16.24
C GLN A 478 7.07 5.04 14.91
N LEU A 479 7.83 4.12 14.35
CA LEU A 479 7.40 3.23 13.28
C LEU A 479 7.21 1.81 13.81
N GLN A 480 6.10 1.21 13.44
CA GLN A 480 5.94 -0.24 13.43
C GLN A 480 5.70 -0.69 11.99
N ALA A 481 6.56 -1.56 11.48
CA ALA A 481 6.45 -2.08 10.13
C ALA A 481 6.48 -3.61 10.16
N ASP A 482 5.39 -4.23 9.71
CA ASP A 482 5.21 -5.67 9.68
C ASP A 482 5.06 -6.15 8.23
N PHE A 483 6.06 -6.88 7.75
CA PHE A 483 6.08 -7.42 6.37
C PHE A 483 5.87 -8.93 6.40
N GLY A 484 4.68 -9.37 6.01
CA GLY A 484 4.30 -10.78 5.93
C GLY A 484 4.99 -11.56 4.81
N THR A 485 4.78 -12.87 4.78
CA THR A 485 5.34 -13.75 3.75
C THR A 485 4.85 -13.35 2.35
N GLY A 486 5.74 -13.27 1.38
CA GLY A 486 5.42 -12.93 0.00
C GLY A 486 5.38 -11.42 -0.29
N THR A 487 5.44 -10.57 0.74
CA THR A 487 5.46 -9.11 0.56
C THR A 487 6.83 -8.58 0.16
N ALA A 488 6.86 -7.38 -0.41
CA ALA A 488 8.11 -6.72 -0.76
C ALA A 488 8.08 -5.22 -0.39
N TRP A 489 9.14 -4.78 0.30
CA TRP A 489 9.44 -3.36 0.49
C TRP A 489 10.72 -3.01 -0.26
N THR A 490 10.66 -1.96 -1.08
CA THR A 490 11.81 -1.39 -1.77
C THR A 490 11.96 0.07 -1.36
N GLY A 491 12.97 0.39 -0.58
CA GLY A 491 13.23 1.73 -0.06
C GLY A 491 14.17 1.69 1.15
N ASP A 492 14.67 2.84 1.53
CA ASP A 492 15.59 3.01 2.64
C ASP A 492 14.86 3.43 3.91
N LEU A 493 15.37 2.99 5.07
CA LEU A 493 14.96 3.41 6.40
C LEU A 493 15.94 4.43 6.96
N SER A 494 15.42 5.53 7.48
CA SER A 494 16.23 6.51 8.20
C SER A 494 15.60 6.87 9.54
N ALA A 495 16.32 6.69 10.65
CA ALA A 495 15.87 7.09 11.98
C ALA A 495 16.83 8.07 12.62
N SER A 496 16.31 9.22 13.07
CA SER A 496 17.13 10.30 13.62
C SER A 496 16.54 10.92 14.89
N ASP A 497 17.36 11.63 15.65
CA ASP A 497 16.96 12.52 16.74
C ASP A 497 16.06 11.88 17.81
N GLY A 498 16.30 10.60 18.13
CA GLY A 498 15.55 9.85 19.15
C GLY A 498 14.28 9.18 18.66
N ALA A 499 14.08 9.06 17.35
CA ALA A 499 12.99 8.25 16.75
C ALA A 499 13.25 6.75 16.92
N LEU A 500 12.20 5.95 16.95
CA LEU A 500 12.23 4.49 17.11
C LEU A 500 11.53 3.79 15.95
N ALA A 501 12.26 2.98 15.19
CA ALA A 501 11.73 2.07 14.19
C ALA A 501 11.76 0.62 14.68
N THR A 502 10.68 -0.10 14.49
CA THR A 502 10.61 -1.55 14.70
C THR A 502 10.13 -2.21 13.42
N VAL A 503 10.93 -3.10 12.87
CA VAL A 503 10.63 -3.81 11.63
C VAL A 503 10.56 -5.30 11.88
N THR A 504 9.44 -5.91 11.52
CA THR A 504 9.24 -7.36 11.53
C THR A 504 9.23 -7.87 10.09
N LEU A 505 10.07 -8.83 9.76
CA LEU A 505 10.31 -9.23 8.37
C LEU A 505 10.12 -10.74 8.18
N ALA A 506 9.05 -11.09 7.48
CA ALA A 506 8.82 -12.41 6.90
C ALA A 506 8.79 -12.36 5.35
N GLY A 507 8.74 -11.16 4.77
CA GLY A 507 8.80 -10.87 3.33
C GLY A 507 10.20 -10.47 2.86
N THR A 508 10.26 -9.65 1.83
CA THR A 508 11.53 -9.14 1.26
C THR A 508 11.65 -7.63 1.46
N TRP A 509 12.74 -7.19 2.09
CA TRP A 509 13.16 -5.79 2.12
C TRP A 509 14.37 -5.60 1.21
N THR A 510 14.32 -4.62 0.32
CA THR A 510 15.47 -4.19 -0.51
C THR A 510 15.73 -2.71 -0.25
N GLY A 511 16.81 -2.41 0.45
CA GLY A 511 17.16 -1.06 0.88
C GLY A 511 18.28 -1.05 1.91
N SER A 512 18.64 0.15 2.34
CA SER A 512 19.60 0.40 3.42
C SER A 512 18.91 0.98 4.66
N SER A 513 19.57 0.89 5.81
CA SER A 513 19.14 1.54 7.05
C SER A 513 20.22 2.50 7.52
N THR A 514 19.81 3.70 7.95
CA THR A 514 20.73 4.73 8.49
C THR A 514 20.24 5.28 9.81
N LEU A 515 21.14 5.43 10.78
CA LEU A 515 20.85 5.96 12.10
C LEU A 515 21.62 7.26 12.33
N SER A 516 20.92 8.27 12.84
CA SER A 516 21.54 9.53 13.28
C SER A 516 20.96 9.96 14.63
N GLY A 517 21.29 9.19 15.69
CA GLY A 517 20.71 9.40 17.02
C GLY A 517 19.29 8.88 17.21
N GLY A 518 18.75 8.14 16.23
CA GLY A 518 17.56 7.33 16.34
C GLY A 518 17.90 5.85 16.56
N THR A 519 16.89 5.00 16.64
CA THR A 519 17.01 3.55 16.82
C THR A 519 16.19 2.81 15.78
N ALA A 520 16.71 1.65 15.31
CA ALA A 520 15.99 0.75 14.42
C ALA A 520 16.27 -0.69 14.83
N ASP A 521 15.23 -1.42 15.14
CA ASP A 521 15.26 -2.83 15.50
C ASP A 521 14.66 -3.66 14.37
N LEU A 522 15.37 -4.69 13.92
CA LEU A 522 14.91 -5.61 12.89
C LEU A 522 14.80 -7.03 13.47
N MET A 523 13.64 -7.65 13.23
CA MET A 523 13.37 -9.02 13.62
C MET A 523 12.90 -9.85 12.42
N PHE A 524 13.61 -10.93 12.11
CA PHE A 524 13.14 -11.95 11.19
C PHE A 524 12.25 -12.94 11.93
N THR A 525 11.08 -13.22 11.39
CA THR A 525 10.08 -14.11 12.00
C THR A 525 9.80 -15.37 11.16
N ASP A 526 10.35 -15.44 9.95
CA ASP A 526 10.11 -16.53 9.00
C ASP A 526 11.36 -16.83 8.17
N PRO A 527 11.64 -18.10 7.83
CA PRO A 527 12.74 -18.47 6.93
C PRO A 527 12.68 -17.82 5.53
N ALA A 528 11.49 -17.40 5.08
CA ALA A 528 11.31 -16.71 3.82
C ALA A 528 11.69 -15.22 3.89
N GLY A 529 11.90 -14.67 5.08
CA GLY A 529 12.32 -13.28 5.27
C GLY A 529 13.68 -13.02 4.61
N ILE A 530 13.76 -11.94 3.81
CA ILE A 530 14.98 -11.59 3.08
C ILE A 530 15.22 -10.08 3.22
N TRP A 531 16.40 -9.70 3.66
CA TRP A 531 16.88 -8.33 3.55
C TRP A 531 18.01 -8.24 2.53
N ASN A 532 17.78 -7.55 1.43
CA ASN A 532 18.76 -7.22 0.41
C ASN A 532 19.32 -5.82 0.69
N LEU A 533 20.52 -5.73 1.23
CA LEU A 533 21.18 -4.45 1.44
C LEU A 533 21.51 -3.80 0.09
N THR A 534 21.33 -2.49 -0.01
CA THR A 534 21.73 -1.68 -1.16
C THR A 534 23.04 -0.91 -0.92
N GLY A 535 23.48 -0.81 0.33
CA GLY A 535 24.68 -0.13 0.75
C GLY A 535 25.00 -0.39 2.22
N ASN A 536 25.94 0.38 2.77
CA ASN A 536 26.20 0.35 4.21
C ASN A 536 24.92 0.60 4.98
N SER A 537 24.70 -0.17 6.03
CA SER A 537 23.47 -0.13 6.81
C SER A 537 23.77 -0.19 8.30
N GLU A 538 22.89 0.44 9.07
CA GLU A 538 22.99 0.52 10.53
C GLU A 538 21.67 0.11 11.17
N LEU A 539 21.72 -0.70 12.21
CA LEU A 539 20.60 -1.09 13.07
C LEU A 539 21.01 -0.92 14.54
N THR A 540 20.02 -0.72 15.41
CA THR A 540 20.24 -0.79 16.86
C THR A 540 20.33 -2.23 17.32
N SER A 541 19.43 -3.09 16.85
CA SER A 541 19.47 -4.52 17.14
C SER A 541 19.01 -5.35 15.93
N LEU A 542 19.54 -6.58 15.86
CA LEU A 542 19.12 -7.55 14.86
C LEU A 542 18.83 -8.90 15.54
N THR A 543 17.56 -9.32 15.46
CA THR A 543 17.12 -10.66 15.83
C THR A 543 16.88 -11.48 14.59
N GLN A 544 17.73 -12.48 14.36
CA GLN A 544 17.71 -13.31 13.16
C GLN A 544 17.39 -14.76 13.52
N ASP A 545 16.18 -15.04 13.96
CA ASP A 545 15.75 -16.42 14.31
C ASP A 545 15.62 -17.30 13.07
N ALA A 546 15.60 -16.71 11.88
CA ALA A 546 15.57 -17.34 10.57
C ALA A 546 15.94 -16.32 9.50
N GLY A 547 15.57 -16.57 8.24
CA GLY A 547 15.68 -15.61 7.15
C GLY A 547 17.10 -15.37 6.66
N THR A 548 17.23 -14.43 5.74
CA THR A 548 18.47 -14.19 4.99
C THR A 548 18.80 -12.71 4.88
N VAL A 549 20.01 -12.34 5.22
CA VAL A 549 20.60 -11.03 4.93
C VAL A 549 21.56 -11.18 3.75
N ASN A 550 21.32 -10.41 2.68
CA ASN A 550 22.14 -10.40 1.47
C ASN A 550 22.90 -9.07 1.38
N PHE A 551 24.19 -9.11 1.40
CA PHE A 551 25.03 -7.97 1.06
C PHE A 551 24.94 -7.65 -0.44
N PRO A 552 25.15 -6.38 -0.86
CA PRO A 552 24.96 -5.96 -2.24
C PRO A 552 25.87 -6.73 -3.20
N LYS A 553 25.32 -7.26 -4.26
CA LYS A 553 26.11 -7.95 -5.27
C LYS A 553 27.06 -6.94 -5.95
N PRO A 554 28.38 -7.21 -6.00
CA PRO A 554 29.35 -6.32 -6.64
C PRO A 554 29.04 -6.09 -8.13
N VAL A 555 29.06 -4.84 -8.57
CA VAL A 555 28.88 -4.47 -9.98
C VAL A 555 30.06 -4.95 -10.82
N SER A 556 31.29 -4.85 -10.27
CA SER A 556 32.51 -5.40 -10.87
C SER A 556 33.51 -5.73 -9.78
N ALA A 557 34.39 -6.68 -10.07
CA ALA A 557 35.45 -7.07 -9.14
C ALA A 557 36.43 -5.93 -8.83
N SER A 558 36.68 -5.04 -9.78
CA SER A 558 37.62 -3.90 -9.62
C SER A 558 37.05 -2.73 -8.84
N ALA A 559 35.73 -2.62 -8.73
CA ALA A 559 35.04 -1.57 -7.99
C ALA A 559 34.59 -2.03 -6.58
N PHE A 560 34.79 -3.28 -6.24
CA PHE A 560 34.33 -3.82 -4.96
C PHE A 560 35.26 -3.35 -3.83
N THR A 561 34.69 -2.65 -2.87
CA THR A 561 35.37 -2.17 -1.65
C THR A 561 34.87 -2.82 -0.37
N GLY A 562 33.75 -3.54 -0.47
CA GLY A 562 33.02 -4.08 0.66
C GLY A 562 31.91 -3.16 1.16
N THR A 563 30.94 -3.75 1.82
CA THR A 563 29.81 -3.09 2.48
C THR A 563 29.80 -3.48 3.95
N THR A 564 29.43 -2.57 4.84
CA THR A 564 29.34 -2.85 6.27
C THR A 564 27.88 -2.81 6.72
N LEU A 565 27.45 -3.86 7.42
CA LEU A 565 26.26 -3.85 8.24
C LEU A 565 26.69 -3.67 9.70
N THR A 566 26.33 -2.53 10.29
CA THR A 566 26.63 -2.21 11.68
C THR A 566 25.41 -2.47 12.55
N ILE A 567 25.57 -3.19 13.63
CA ILE A 567 24.59 -3.36 14.70
C ILE A 567 25.13 -2.62 15.92
N ASP A 568 24.54 -1.49 16.27
CA ASP A 568 25.00 -0.63 17.36
C ASP A 568 24.84 -1.27 18.75
N GLY A 569 23.86 -2.17 18.90
CA GLY A 569 23.65 -2.99 20.09
C GLY A 569 23.87 -4.47 19.79
N ASP A 570 22.91 -5.31 20.16
CA ASP A 570 23.06 -6.76 20.17
C ASP A 570 22.60 -7.42 18.86
N TYR A 571 23.29 -8.49 18.50
CA TYR A 571 22.91 -9.44 17.48
C TYR A 571 22.52 -10.78 18.12
N SER A 572 21.32 -11.25 17.84
CA SER A 572 20.82 -12.56 18.28
C SER A 572 20.38 -13.37 17.06
N ALA A 573 20.78 -14.63 16.97
CA ALA A 573 20.41 -15.51 15.88
C ALA A 573 20.03 -16.92 16.31
N ASP A 574 19.01 -17.50 15.64
CA ASP A 574 18.68 -18.92 15.76
C ASP A 574 18.48 -19.53 14.35
N GLY A 575 19.58 -19.64 13.60
CA GLY A 575 19.65 -20.36 12.32
C GLY A 575 19.58 -19.49 11.06
N GLY A 576 19.67 -18.18 11.12
CA GLY A 576 19.67 -17.28 9.95
C GLY A 576 20.87 -17.45 9.03
N THR A 577 20.77 -16.90 7.81
CA THR A 577 21.84 -16.92 6.80
C THR A 577 22.29 -15.49 6.47
N VAL A 578 23.59 -15.27 6.37
CA VAL A 578 24.18 -14.01 5.90
C VAL A 578 25.05 -14.30 4.67
N ASN A 579 24.66 -13.75 3.52
CA ASN A 579 25.41 -13.87 2.26
C ASN A 579 26.31 -12.65 2.08
N MET A 580 27.63 -12.87 2.08
CA MET A 580 28.66 -11.84 2.05
C MET A 580 29.56 -11.99 0.82
N ASN A 581 30.20 -10.94 0.40
CA ASN A 581 31.15 -10.96 -0.71
C ASN A 581 32.57 -10.70 -0.20
N THR A 582 33.56 -11.34 -0.82
CA THR A 582 34.96 -11.19 -0.42
C THR A 582 35.92 -11.35 -1.59
N VAL A 583 37.02 -10.62 -1.52
CA VAL A 583 38.21 -10.88 -2.32
C VAL A 583 39.08 -11.85 -1.53
N LEU A 584 39.53 -12.93 -2.14
CA LEU A 584 40.37 -13.92 -1.46
C LEU A 584 41.85 -13.70 -1.79
N ASP A 585 42.49 -12.79 -1.01
CA ASP A 585 43.92 -12.55 -1.01
C ASP A 585 44.43 -12.51 0.44
N GLY A 586 45.31 -11.60 0.82
CA GLY A 586 45.80 -11.42 2.21
C GLY A 586 44.80 -10.74 3.14
N ASP A 587 45.19 -10.49 4.36
CA ASP A 587 44.36 -9.97 5.47
C ASP A 587 43.59 -8.67 5.15
N ASN A 588 44.13 -7.81 4.30
CA ASN A 588 43.52 -6.53 3.91
C ASN A 588 42.66 -6.61 2.64
N SER A 589 42.23 -7.80 2.27
CA SER A 589 41.34 -7.98 1.11
C SER A 589 40.03 -7.24 1.29
N ALA A 590 39.47 -6.67 0.21
CA ALA A 590 38.14 -6.09 0.25
C ALA A 590 37.10 -7.18 0.55
N HIS A 591 36.19 -6.89 1.48
CA HIS A 591 35.20 -7.83 1.97
C HIS A 591 34.00 -7.08 2.55
N ASP A 592 32.86 -7.75 2.63
CA ASP A 592 31.71 -7.32 3.40
C ASP A 592 31.96 -7.62 4.89
N LEU A 593 31.44 -6.76 5.77
CA LEU A 593 31.64 -6.83 7.21
C LEU A 593 30.31 -6.76 7.97
N LEU A 594 30.09 -7.71 8.87
CA LEU A 594 29.11 -7.60 9.94
C LEU A 594 29.81 -7.08 11.20
N LEU A 595 29.50 -5.83 11.58
CA LEU A 595 30.05 -5.17 12.76
C LEU A 595 28.98 -5.11 13.87
N VAL A 596 29.20 -5.84 14.97
CA VAL A 596 28.33 -5.83 16.15
C VAL A 596 29.04 -5.10 17.28
N LYS A 597 28.56 -3.91 17.63
CA LYS A 597 29.16 -3.11 18.72
C LYS A 597 28.73 -3.62 20.10
N GLY A 598 27.56 -4.25 20.21
CA GLY A 598 27.10 -4.96 21.40
C GLY A 598 27.55 -6.41 21.42
N SER A 599 26.74 -7.30 21.98
CA SER A 599 27.01 -8.72 22.10
C SER A 599 26.41 -9.52 20.95
N ALA A 600 27.06 -10.62 20.57
CA ALA A 600 26.54 -11.56 19.59
C ALA A 600 26.24 -12.91 20.22
N THR A 601 25.02 -13.44 20.04
CA THR A 601 24.54 -14.69 20.62
C THR A 601 23.88 -15.60 19.59
N GLY A 602 23.83 -16.92 19.89
CA GLY A 602 23.11 -17.89 19.08
C GLY A 602 23.90 -18.48 17.92
N THR A 603 23.21 -18.83 16.81
CA THR A 603 23.84 -19.51 15.67
C THR A 603 23.41 -18.91 14.34
N ALA A 604 24.33 -18.68 13.40
CA ALA A 604 24.04 -18.23 12.05
C ALA A 604 24.96 -18.88 11.01
N THR A 605 24.50 -18.94 9.78
CA THR A 605 25.26 -19.47 8.65
C THR A 605 25.79 -18.30 7.80
N LEU A 606 27.11 -18.26 7.58
CA LEU A 606 27.74 -17.33 6.66
C LEU A 606 28.04 -18.02 5.33
N ILE A 607 27.56 -17.43 4.24
CA ILE A 607 27.85 -17.88 2.87
C ILE A 607 28.65 -16.80 2.17
N PHE A 608 29.78 -17.15 1.62
CA PHE A 608 30.68 -16.20 0.99
C PHE A 608 30.70 -16.35 -0.53
N ASN A 609 30.54 -15.25 -1.23
CA ASN A 609 30.74 -15.15 -2.66
C ASN A 609 32.14 -14.61 -2.96
N LYS A 610 32.95 -15.41 -3.63
CA LYS A 610 34.24 -14.94 -4.11
C LYS A 610 34.07 -13.95 -5.24
N VAL A 611 34.40 -12.67 -5.02
CA VAL A 611 34.39 -11.62 -6.03
C VAL A 611 35.60 -11.72 -6.96
N SER A 612 36.78 -11.90 -6.36
CA SER A 612 38.06 -12.02 -7.06
C SER A 612 39.12 -12.56 -6.10
N GLY A 613 40.37 -12.49 -6.46
CA GLY A 613 41.54 -12.85 -5.65
C GLY A 613 42.36 -13.97 -6.27
N SER A 614 43.68 -13.82 -6.20
CA SER A 614 44.68 -14.78 -6.68
C SER A 614 45.13 -15.75 -5.59
N GLY A 615 44.70 -15.52 -4.36
CA GLY A 615 45.06 -16.29 -3.17
C GLY A 615 46.38 -15.85 -2.59
N ALA A 616 46.42 -15.62 -1.29
CA ALA A 616 47.64 -15.30 -0.54
C ALA A 616 47.60 -15.97 0.84
N GLN A 617 48.73 -15.97 1.47
CA GLN A 617 48.86 -16.34 2.88
C GLN A 617 48.19 -15.24 3.73
N THR A 618 47.33 -15.67 4.66
CA THR A 618 46.81 -14.80 5.69
C THR A 618 47.65 -14.93 6.97
N VAL A 619 47.73 -13.88 7.76
CA VAL A 619 48.40 -13.87 9.09
C VAL A 619 47.36 -13.87 10.19
N THR A 620 46.40 -12.93 10.13
CA THR A 620 45.25 -12.87 11.01
C THR A 620 43.95 -13.34 10.31
N GLY A 621 43.86 -13.14 9.02
CA GLY A 621 42.71 -13.45 8.20
C GLY A 621 41.94 -12.22 7.78
N ILE A 622 40.98 -12.39 6.88
CA ILE A 622 40.05 -11.39 6.43
C ILE A 622 38.90 -11.31 7.45
N LYS A 623 38.76 -10.22 8.18
CA LYS A 623 37.78 -10.05 9.25
C LYS A 623 36.38 -9.88 8.66
N VAL A 624 35.51 -10.88 8.78
CA VAL A 624 34.15 -10.86 8.21
C VAL A 624 33.06 -10.59 9.25
N VAL A 625 33.33 -10.87 10.53
CA VAL A 625 32.49 -10.45 11.64
C VAL A 625 33.35 -9.85 12.71
N GLU A 626 33.00 -8.66 13.19
CA GLU A 626 33.63 -7.95 14.31
C GLU A 626 32.63 -7.82 15.43
N VAL A 627 33.00 -8.19 16.66
CA VAL A 627 32.12 -8.10 17.84
C VAL A 627 32.88 -7.39 18.95
N ASP A 628 32.41 -6.18 19.29
CA ASP A 628 33.05 -5.37 20.36
C ASP A 628 32.68 -5.86 21.76
N GLY A 629 31.48 -6.43 21.92
CA GLY A 629 30.97 -6.98 23.19
C GLY A 629 31.31 -8.47 23.38
N GLU A 630 30.44 -9.19 24.12
CA GLU A 630 30.57 -10.64 24.27
C GLU A 630 30.18 -11.38 22.99
N SER A 631 30.97 -12.34 22.56
CA SER A 631 30.78 -13.09 21.32
C SER A 631 30.53 -14.56 21.62
N ASP A 632 29.27 -14.86 22.03
CA ASP A 632 28.81 -16.23 22.26
C ASP A 632 28.17 -16.85 20.99
N ALA A 633 28.00 -16.03 19.95
CA ALA A 633 27.50 -16.52 18.66
C ALA A 633 28.45 -17.52 18.00
N VAL A 634 27.85 -18.53 17.38
CA VAL A 634 28.56 -19.53 16.57
C VAL A 634 28.19 -19.30 15.10
N PHE A 635 29.11 -18.73 14.34
CA PHE A 635 28.97 -18.60 12.90
C PHE A 635 29.56 -19.85 12.22
N THR A 636 28.80 -20.38 11.26
CA THR A 636 29.21 -21.58 10.50
C THR A 636 29.28 -21.28 9.02
N LYS A 637 30.23 -21.90 8.32
CA LYS A 637 30.32 -21.88 6.87
C LYS A 637 30.00 -23.29 6.34
N PRO A 638 29.04 -23.49 5.43
CA PRO A 638 28.76 -24.82 4.88
C PRO A 638 29.94 -25.37 4.09
N ASP A 639 30.17 -26.69 4.16
CA ASP A 639 31.22 -27.37 3.39
C ASP A 639 31.04 -27.19 1.88
N SER A 640 29.80 -27.05 1.41
CA SER A 640 29.47 -26.75 0.01
C SER A 640 29.96 -25.37 -0.43
N ASN A 641 30.16 -24.43 0.52
CA ASN A 641 30.69 -23.10 0.26
C ASN A 641 32.23 -23.11 0.34
N ARG A 642 32.86 -23.88 -0.55
CA ARG A 642 34.31 -24.01 -0.61
C ARG A 642 34.98 -22.76 -1.19
N LEU A 643 35.74 -22.06 -0.36
CA LEU A 643 36.42 -20.82 -0.75
C LEU A 643 37.85 -21.12 -1.16
N THR A 644 38.14 -20.92 -2.43
CA THR A 644 39.48 -21.21 -2.98
C THR A 644 40.01 -20.07 -3.86
N ALA A 645 41.30 -19.74 -3.71
CA ALA A 645 41.97 -18.77 -4.57
C ALA A 645 43.44 -19.16 -4.74
N GLY A 646 43.98 -19.14 -5.96
CA GLY A 646 45.34 -19.60 -6.24
C GLY A 646 45.55 -21.03 -5.68
N ALA A 647 46.54 -21.16 -4.85
CA ALA A 647 46.93 -22.40 -4.17
C ALA A 647 46.21 -22.61 -2.83
N TYR A 648 45.46 -21.63 -2.33
CA TYR A 648 44.95 -21.60 -0.95
C TYR A 648 43.47 -21.93 -0.85
N ILE A 649 43.10 -22.41 0.34
CA ILE A 649 41.74 -22.62 0.78
C ILE A 649 41.55 -21.74 2.00
N TYR A 650 40.38 -21.07 2.06
CA TYR A 650 40.03 -20.18 3.17
C TYR A 650 38.89 -20.82 3.99
N GLU A 651 39.10 -20.89 5.29
CA GLU A 651 38.14 -21.41 6.26
C GLU A 651 37.75 -20.34 7.25
N LEU A 652 36.52 -20.45 7.78
CA LEU A 652 36.01 -19.53 8.79
C LEU A 652 36.56 -19.95 10.17
N LYS A 653 37.19 -18.98 10.87
CA LYS A 653 37.80 -19.23 12.17
C LYS A 653 37.48 -18.09 13.14
N LYS A 654 37.11 -18.45 14.38
CA LYS A 654 36.96 -17.49 15.47
C LYS A 654 38.29 -17.17 16.11
N VAL A 655 38.61 -15.90 16.26
CA VAL A 655 39.84 -15.42 16.97
C VAL A 655 39.42 -14.31 17.94
N GLY A 656 39.49 -14.61 19.23
CA GLY A 656 38.91 -13.71 20.24
C GLY A 656 37.40 -13.63 20.10
N ASN A 657 36.84 -12.43 19.92
CA ASN A 657 35.43 -12.19 19.68
C ASN A 657 35.05 -12.16 18.21
N ASP A 658 36.06 -12.01 17.32
CA ASP A 658 35.86 -11.80 15.89
C ASP A 658 35.95 -13.08 15.07
N TRP A 659 35.40 -13.03 13.86
CA TRP A 659 35.46 -14.13 12.90
C TRP A 659 36.17 -13.72 11.61
N TYR A 660 37.05 -14.59 11.16
CA TYR A 660 37.98 -14.36 10.05
C TYR A 660 37.87 -15.47 9.00
N LEU A 661 37.99 -15.11 7.74
CA LEU A 661 38.38 -16.07 6.69
C LEU A 661 39.91 -16.17 6.65
N THR A 662 40.44 -17.33 6.96
CA THR A 662 41.88 -17.55 7.05
C THR A 662 42.33 -18.70 6.17
N SER A 663 43.53 -18.56 5.56
CA SER A 663 44.22 -19.68 4.89
C SER A 663 45.13 -20.44 5.83
N GLU A 664 45.16 -20.08 7.12
CA GLU A 664 45.96 -20.76 8.16
C GLU A 664 45.28 -22.11 8.52
N ARG A 665 46.12 -23.11 8.70
CA ARG A 665 45.73 -24.42 9.20
C ARG A 665 45.40 -24.35 10.70
N ASP A 666 44.30 -24.95 11.14
CA ASP A 666 44.06 -25.16 12.56
C ASP A 666 45.03 -26.21 13.10
N PRO A 667 45.95 -25.86 13.98
CA PRO A 667 46.90 -26.82 14.53
C PRO A 667 46.23 -27.88 15.40
N ASN A 668 45.01 -27.69 15.84
CA ASN A 668 44.23 -28.62 16.63
C ASN A 668 43.18 -29.41 15.81
N ALA A 669 43.10 -29.21 14.51
CA ALA A 669 42.20 -29.98 13.66
C ALA A 669 42.57 -31.50 13.78
N PRO A 670 41.58 -32.39 14.00
CA PRO A 670 41.82 -33.80 14.08
C PRO A 670 42.42 -34.30 12.76
N VAL A 671 43.64 -34.77 12.80
CA VAL A 671 44.29 -35.37 11.63
C VAL A 671 43.48 -36.60 11.24
N PRO A 672 42.90 -36.68 10.04
CA PRO A 672 42.17 -37.85 9.64
C PRO A 672 43.10 -39.08 9.64
N VAL A 673 42.84 -40.07 10.49
CA VAL A 673 43.56 -41.31 10.51
C VAL A 673 43.23 -42.07 9.23
N LEU A 674 44.14 -42.07 8.28
CA LEU A 674 44.01 -42.87 7.06
C LEU A 674 43.89 -44.35 7.45
N PRO A 675 42.90 -45.09 6.98
CA PRO A 675 42.86 -46.54 7.18
C PRO A 675 44.14 -47.17 6.59
N ASN A 676 44.88 -47.83 7.43
CA ASN A 676 46.07 -48.58 7.04
C ASN A 676 45.65 -49.79 6.21
N THR A 677 45.57 -49.64 4.90
CA THR A 677 45.45 -50.76 4.00
C THR A 677 46.88 -51.28 3.77
N HIS A 678 47.37 -52.00 4.73
CA HIS A 678 48.56 -52.81 4.57
C HIS A 678 48.14 -54.23 4.22
N ASP A 679 48.17 -54.54 2.94
CA ASP A 679 48.37 -55.89 2.43
C ASP A 679 49.86 -56.02 2.21
N ASP A 680 50.61 -56.46 3.24
CA ASP A 680 51.88 -57.06 3.09
C ASP A 680 52.23 -57.82 4.40
N ASP A 681 52.37 -59.15 4.28
CA ASP A 681 52.74 -60.09 5.32
C ASP A 681 54.19 -59.82 5.76
N THR A 682 54.39 -58.84 6.62
CA THR A 682 55.62 -58.74 7.41
C THR A 682 55.28 -58.43 8.87
N PRO A 683 55.81 -59.15 9.89
CA PRO A 683 55.44 -58.95 11.27
C PRO A 683 55.80 -57.49 11.70
N ALA A 684 54.80 -56.74 12.11
CA ALA A 684 54.96 -55.38 12.57
C ALA A 684 55.78 -55.28 13.84
N THR A 685 56.86 -54.58 13.77
CA THR A 685 57.46 -53.91 14.97
C THR A 685 56.44 -52.90 15.52
N PRO A 686 56.19 -52.89 16.84
CA PRO A 686 55.24 -51.90 17.41
C PRO A 686 55.64 -50.50 17.02
N ALA A 687 54.79 -49.80 16.29
CA ALA A 687 54.99 -48.39 15.98
C ALA A 687 54.91 -47.56 17.28
N GLN A 688 56.05 -46.93 17.59
CA GLN A 688 56.08 -45.89 18.57
C GLN A 688 55.03 -44.79 18.14
N PRO A 689 54.22 -44.25 19.06
CA PRO A 689 53.29 -43.21 18.68
C PRO A 689 54.15 -42.03 18.16
N ASP A 690 53.87 -41.60 16.92
CA ASP A 690 54.42 -40.36 16.38
C ASP A 690 53.93 -39.23 17.28
N VAL A 691 54.81 -38.80 18.17
CA VAL A 691 54.64 -37.57 18.93
C VAL A 691 54.76 -36.46 17.89
N ILE A 692 53.63 -35.91 17.47
CA ILE A 692 53.61 -34.66 16.74
C ILE A 692 54.35 -33.65 17.60
N PRO A 693 55.45 -33.04 17.16
CA PRO A 693 56.12 -31.99 17.93
C PRO A 693 55.08 -30.91 18.21
N ALA A 694 54.99 -30.48 19.47
CA ALA A 694 54.20 -29.32 19.85
C ALA A 694 54.59 -28.17 18.89
N ALA A 695 53.58 -27.48 18.32
CA ALA A 695 53.79 -26.38 17.41
C ALA A 695 54.84 -25.41 18.00
N ASP A 696 55.93 -25.24 17.30
CA ASP A 696 56.94 -24.27 17.64
C ASP A 696 56.32 -22.87 17.42
N PRO A 697 56.15 -22.06 18.47
CA PRO A 697 55.55 -20.74 18.30
C PRO A 697 56.39 -19.79 17.45
N THR A 698 57.57 -20.21 17.00
CA THR A 698 58.43 -19.47 16.07
C THR A 698 58.31 -19.98 14.61
N ASN A 699 57.51 -20.99 14.33
CA ASN A 699 57.28 -21.51 12.98
C ASN A 699 56.03 -20.85 12.37
N PRO A 700 56.12 -20.18 11.21
CA PRO A 700 54.93 -19.60 10.57
C PRO A 700 53.89 -20.66 10.37
N ALA A 701 52.62 -20.33 10.72
CA ALA A 701 51.50 -21.21 10.61
C ALA A 701 51.41 -21.84 9.19
N THR A 702 51.18 -23.13 9.15
CA THR A 702 51.00 -23.84 7.88
C THR A 702 49.61 -23.47 7.28
N HIS A 703 49.61 -23.17 5.99
CA HIS A 703 48.41 -22.78 5.28
C HIS A 703 47.69 -23.97 4.68
N ILE A 704 46.37 -23.89 4.57
CA ILE A 704 45.55 -24.87 3.90
C ILE A 704 45.70 -24.71 2.38
N VAL A 705 46.21 -25.73 1.71
CA VAL A 705 46.44 -25.68 0.27
C VAL A 705 45.52 -26.67 -0.48
N LYS A 706 45.22 -26.33 -1.71
CA LYS A 706 44.38 -27.16 -2.59
C LYS A 706 45.08 -28.47 -2.89
N PRO A 707 44.33 -29.62 -2.87
CA PRO A 707 44.83 -30.92 -3.30
C PRO A 707 45.37 -30.93 -4.74
N GLU A 708 44.81 -30.11 -5.61
CA GLU A 708 45.25 -29.99 -7.01
C GLU A 708 46.69 -29.56 -7.15
N LEU A 709 47.24 -28.82 -6.20
CA LEU A 709 48.66 -28.41 -6.19
C LEU A 709 49.58 -29.62 -6.14
N GLY A 710 49.21 -30.64 -5.36
CA GLY A 710 49.94 -31.92 -5.33
C GLY A 710 49.92 -32.62 -6.68
N SER A 711 48.82 -32.62 -7.38
CA SER A 711 48.69 -33.22 -8.71
C SER A 711 49.50 -32.45 -9.77
N TYR A 712 49.49 -31.12 -9.74
CA TYR A 712 50.33 -30.33 -10.64
C TYR A 712 51.81 -30.53 -10.38
N THR A 713 52.25 -30.58 -9.12
CA THR A 713 53.60 -30.83 -8.75
C THR A 713 54.07 -32.23 -9.18
N ALA A 714 53.24 -33.24 -8.99
CA ALA A 714 53.49 -34.61 -9.47
C ALA A 714 53.66 -34.68 -10.99
N ASN A 715 52.79 -34.01 -11.74
CA ASN A 715 52.89 -33.94 -13.20
C ASN A 715 54.19 -33.22 -13.64
N LEU A 716 54.59 -32.17 -12.96
CA LEU A 716 55.85 -31.46 -13.23
C LEU A 716 57.05 -32.35 -12.96
N ILE A 717 57.05 -33.06 -11.83
CA ILE A 717 58.10 -34.06 -11.51
C ILE A 717 58.15 -35.15 -12.58
N ALA A 718 57.04 -35.70 -12.95
CA ALA A 718 56.91 -36.72 -13.98
C ALA A 718 57.47 -36.25 -15.33
N SER A 719 57.13 -35.06 -15.77
CA SER A 719 57.58 -34.49 -17.05
C SER A 719 59.07 -34.31 -17.09
N ASN A 720 59.68 -34.02 -15.94
CA ASN A 720 61.14 -33.81 -15.81
C ASN A 720 61.93 -35.13 -15.60
N THR A 721 61.33 -36.19 -15.06
CA THR A 721 62.07 -37.37 -14.60
C THR A 721 61.81 -38.66 -15.40
N LEU A 722 60.61 -38.86 -15.96
CA LEU A 722 60.20 -40.10 -16.57
C LEU A 722 61.15 -40.53 -17.74
N PHE A 723 61.50 -39.56 -18.58
CA PHE A 723 62.42 -39.85 -19.71
C PHE A 723 63.87 -39.61 -19.44
N THR A 724 64.28 -39.33 -18.20
CA THR A 724 65.67 -39.16 -17.82
C THR A 724 66.31 -40.51 -17.82
N MET A 725 67.46 -40.66 -18.49
CA MET A 725 68.17 -41.87 -18.59
C MET A 725 69.69 -41.64 -18.46
N SER A 726 70.34 -42.59 -17.88
CA SER A 726 71.83 -42.62 -17.83
C SER A 726 72.45 -43.20 -19.09
N LEU A 727 73.70 -42.94 -19.32
CA LEU A 727 74.41 -43.58 -20.44
C LEU A 727 74.40 -45.06 -20.31
N ALA A 728 74.44 -45.59 -19.07
CA ALA A 728 74.36 -46.99 -18.80
C ALA A 728 73.06 -47.64 -19.19
N ASP A 729 71.91 -46.92 -18.98
CA ASP A 729 70.57 -47.39 -19.41
C ASP A 729 70.47 -47.51 -20.94
N ARG A 730 71.28 -46.75 -21.65
CA ARG A 730 71.28 -46.71 -23.13
C ARG A 730 72.26 -47.75 -23.68
N LEU A 731 73.46 -47.86 -23.11
CA LEU A 731 74.55 -48.65 -23.66
C LEU A 731 74.72 -50.02 -23.00
N GLY A 732 74.04 -50.31 -21.89
CA GLY A 732 74.24 -51.44 -21.05
C GLY A 732 75.60 -51.44 -20.32
N GLU A 733 75.98 -52.60 -19.73
CA GLU A 733 77.26 -52.64 -19.06
C GLU A 733 78.43 -52.61 -20.07
N THR A 734 79.47 -51.86 -19.78
CA THR A 734 80.62 -51.61 -20.64
C THR A 734 81.34 -52.85 -21.10
N ARG A 735 81.13 -54.01 -20.50
CA ARG A 735 81.67 -55.30 -20.92
C ARG A 735 81.17 -55.80 -22.28
N TYR A 736 80.05 -55.39 -22.71
CA TYR A 736 79.44 -55.72 -24.03
C TYR A 736 79.85 -54.76 -25.14
N SER A 737 80.31 -53.55 -24.83
CA SER A 737 80.70 -52.57 -25.81
C SER A 737 82.03 -52.85 -26.50
N ASP A 738 82.92 -53.58 -25.86
CA ASP A 738 84.20 -53.98 -26.46
C ASP A 738 84.08 -55.07 -27.60
N ALA A 739 83.00 -55.87 -27.54
CA ALA A 739 82.73 -56.86 -28.62
C ALA A 739 82.22 -56.19 -29.88
N LEU A 740 81.81 -54.96 -29.85
CA LEU A 740 81.25 -54.21 -30.97
C LEU A 740 82.29 -53.30 -31.64
N LYS A 741 83.46 -53.20 -31.13
CA LYS A 741 84.49 -52.21 -31.62
C LYS A 741 85.03 -52.60 -33.04
N ASP A 742 84.84 -53.78 -33.46
CA ASP A 742 85.37 -54.27 -34.77
C ASP A 742 84.32 -54.36 -35.91
N GLN A 743 83.09 -53.98 -35.66
CA GLN A 743 82.04 -53.95 -36.73
C GLN A 743 81.97 -52.63 -37.42
N LYS A 744 82.20 -52.68 -38.81
CA LYS A 744 82.14 -51.50 -39.65
C LYS A 744 80.76 -50.85 -39.75
N HIS A 745 79.69 -51.49 -39.33
CA HIS A 745 78.35 -50.95 -39.25
C HIS A 745 77.67 -51.59 -38.05
N SER A 746 77.61 -50.88 -36.94
CA SER A 746 76.82 -51.28 -35.76
C SER A 746 75.81 -50.20 -35.47
N GLY A 747 74.60 -50.48 -35.85
CA GLY A 747 73.48 -49.77 -35.30
C GLY A 747 73.09 -50.38 -33.98
N ASN A 748 73.08 -49.64 -32.91
CA ASN A 748 72.66 -50.08 -31.57
C ASN A 748 71.17 -49.81 -31.39
N LEU A 749 70.35 -50.80 -31.59
CA LEU A 749 68.93 -50.70 -31.20
C LEU A 749 68.80 -51.10 -29.73
N TRP A 750 68.19 -50.27 -28.97
CA TRP A 750 67.91 -50.56 -27.57
C TRP A 750 66.45 -50.32 -27.25
N ILE A 751 65.93 -51.05 -26.31
CA ILE A 751 64.58 -50.87 -25.74
C ILE A 751 64.71 -50.77 -24.20
N ARG A 752 64.10 -49.81 -23.61
CA ARG A 752 63.99 -49.67 -22.17
C ARG A 752 62.57 -49.77 -21.77
N THR A 753 62.24 -50.55 -20.79
CA THR A 753 61.00 -50.58 -20.09
C THR A 753 61.31 -50.35 -18.63
N ALA A 754 60.57 -49.42 -18.04
CA ALA A 754 60.63 -49.13 -16.64
C ALA A 754 59.24 -48.84 -16.07
N GLY A 755 59.03 -49.10 -14.85
CA GLY A 755 57.80 -48.82 -14.17
C GLY A 755 57.99 -48.87 -12.66
N GLY A 756 57.09 -48.18 -11.98
CA GLY A 756 57.20 -48.09 -10.53
C GLY A 756 55.94 -47.47 -9.88
N ARG A 757 56.08 -47.36 -8.59
CA ARG A 757 55.07 -46.63 -7.77
C ARG A 757 55.76 -45.36 -7.26
N SER A 758 54.98 -44.23 -7.29
CA SER A 758 55.40 -42.98 -6.70
C SER A 758 54.62 -42.75 -5.38
N HIS A 759 55.35 -42.27 -4.41
CA HIS A 759 54.75 -41.79 -3.17
C HIS A 759 55.54 -40.54 -2.74
N SER A 760 54.84 -39.45 -2.55
CA SER A 760 55.45 -38.23 -2.08
C SER A 760 54.55 -37.49 -1.08
N ARG A 761 55.14 -36.81 -0.13
CA ARG A 761 54.49 -35.90 0.80
C ARG A 761 54.95 -34.50 0.50
N MET A 762 54.02 -33.53 0.55
CA MET A 762 54.28 -32.16 0.20
C MET A 762 53.57 -31.21 1.18
N MET A 763 54.05 -29.98 1.30
CA MET A 763 53.42 -28.93 2.13
C MET A 763 53.22 -29.35 3.59
N ASP A 764 54.32 -29.74 4.23
CA ASP A 764 54.39 -30.18 5.62
C ASP A 764 53.40 -31.32 5.92
N ASP A 765 53.42 -32.36 5.04
CA ASP A 765 52.60 -33.56 5.09
C ASP A 765 51.09 -33.32 4.83
N GLN A 766 50.69 -32.10 4.51
CA GLN A 766 49.30 -31.78 4.19
C GLN A 766 48.77 -32.46 2.94
N LEU A 767 49.64 -32.66 1.95
CA LEU A 767 49.32 -33.35 0.69
C LEU A 767 50.12 -34.64 0.54
N THR A 768 49.43 -35.70 0.25
CA THR A 768 50.02 -37.01 -0.06
C THR A 768 49.67 -37.43 -1.47
N ASN A 769 50.69 -37.65 -2.31
CA ASN A 769 50.53 -38.24 -3.65
C ASN A 769 50.92 -39.72 -3.67
N ARG A 770 50.07 -40.52 -4.30
CA ARG A 770 50.37 -41.94 -4.59
C ARG A 770 50.00 -42.22 -6.01
N GLY A 771 50.92 -42.90 -6.75
CA GLY A 771 50.64 -43.17 -8.14
C GLY A 771 51.46 -44.41 -8.65
N THR A 772 51.22 -44.68 -9.88
CA THR A 772 51.94 -45.69 -10.66
C THR A 772 52.33 -45.07 -11.98
N TRP A 773 53.54 -45.43 -12.42
CA TRP A 773 54.01 -44.99 -13.72
C TRP A 773 54.68 -46.15 -14.48
N GLY A 774 54.67 -46.03 -15.79
CA GLY A 774 55.32 -46.97 -16.70
C GLY A 774 55.76 -46.23 -17.93
N LEU A 775 56.87 -46.66 -18.44
CA LEU A 775 57.43 -46.12 -19.68
C LEU A 775 58.02 -47.26 -20.59
N VAL A 776 57.98 -46.95 -21.85
CA VAL A 776 58.69 -47.71 -22.89
C VAL A 776 59.45 -46.68 -23.72
N GLN A 777 60.73 -46.91 -23.89
CA GLN A 777 61.57 -46.11 -24.78
C GLN A 777 62.30 -47.03 -25.74
N VAL A 778 62.40 -46.60 -26.96
CA VAL A 778 63.18 -47.32 -28.00
C VAL A 778 64.04 -46.27 -28.69
N GLY A 779 65.29 -46.71 -28.97
CA GLY A 779 66.19 -45.82 -29.69
C GLY A 779 67.36 -46.59 -30.27
N GLY A 780 68.12 -45.96 -31.09
CA GLY A 780 69.27 -46.53 -31.69
C GLY A 780 70.18 -45.51 -32.40
N ASP A 781 71.41 -45.84 -32.57
CA ASP A 781 72.32 -45.02 -33.32
C ASP A 781 72.05 -45.16 -34.80
N VAL A 782 71.76 -44.09 -35.45
CA VAL A 782 71.47 -44.11 -36.93
C VAL A 782 72.70 -43.85 -37.74
N VAL A 783 73.64 -43.08 -37.15
CA VAL A 783 74.87 -42.74 -37.83
C VAL A 783 76.03 -42.78 -36.84
N SER A 784 77.17 -43.34 -37.22
CA SER A 784 78.37 -43.23 -36.48
C SER A 784 79.53 -42.83 -37.38
N TRP A 785 80.44 -42.00 -36.99
CA TRP A 785 81.60 -41.59 -37.74
C TRP A 785 82.81 -41.45 -36.83
N PRO A 786 84.01 -41.75 -37.38
CA PRO A 786 85.25 -41.71 -36.60
C PRO A 786 85.64 -40.26 -36.26
N GLY A 787 86.06 -40.01 -35.03
CA GLY A 787 86.61 -38.73 -34.54
C GLY A 787 88.17 -38.80 -34.57
N ALA A 788 88.84 -37.79 -34.07
CA ALA A 788 90.29 -37.85 -33.93
C ALA A 788 90.72 -38.83 -32.79
N GLY A 789 91.67 -39.74 -33.07
CA GLY A 789 92.07 -40.79 -32.16
C GLY A 789 91.05 -41.94 -32.04
N ASP A 790 90.95 -42.50 -30.87
CA ASP A 790 89.99 -43.62 -30.57
C ASP A 790 88.58 -43.21 -30.31
N HIS A 791 88.22 -41.92 -30.65
CA HIS A 791 86.88 -41.42 -30.43
C HIS A 791 85.97 -41.67 -31.59
N ARG A 792 84.71 -42.04 -31.33
CA ARG A 792 83.61 -42.13 -32.27
C ARG A 792 82.49 -41.26 -31.90
N PHE A 793 81.96 -40.56 -32.82
CA PHE A 793 80.74 -39.78 -32.70
C PHE A 793 79.50 -40.61 -33.14
N HIS A 794 78.48 -40.66 -32.30
CA HIS A 794 77.27 -41.35 -32.57
C HIS A 794 76.09 -40.35 -32.59
N ALA A 795 75.25 -40.40 -33.57
CA ALA A 795 73.96 -39.69 -33.57
C ALA A 795 72.84 -40.72 -33.76
N GLY A 796 71.92 -40.64 -32.87
CA GLY A 796 70.76 -41.60 -32.83
C GLY A 796 69.45 -40.91 -32.68
N LEU A 797 68.35 -41.58 -32.93
CA LEU A 797 67.04 -41.19 -32.64
C LEU A 797 66.49 -42.10 -31.49
N MET A 798 65.67 -41.50 -30.68
CA MET A 798 64.90 -42.22 -29.65
C MET A 798 63.50 -41.69 -29.59
N MET A 799 62.53 -42.53 -29.28
CA MET A 799 61.17 -42.20 -28.95
C MET A 799 60.76 -42.97 -27.70
N GLY A 800 59.81 -42.46 -27.02
CA GLY A 800 59.27 -43.10 -25.84
C GLY A 800 57.80 -42.71 -25.59
N TYR A 801 57.15 -43.61 -24.95
CA TYR A 801 55.81 -43.39 -24.39
C TYR A 801 55.82 -43.67 -22.91
N ALA A 802 55.26 -42.73 -22.11
CA ALA A 802 55.12 -42.93 -20.68
C ALA A 802 53.70 -42.61 -20.26
N HIS A 803 53.21 -43.37 -19.33
CA HIS A 803 51.95 -43.16 -18.65
C HIS A 803 52.18 -43.12 -17.16
N GLN A 804 51.57 -42.08 -16.52
CA GLN A 804 51.54 -41.96 -15.10
C GLN A 804 50.09 -41.68 -14.64
N SER A 805 49.66 -42.31 -13.55
CA SER A 805 48.40 -42.07 -12.87
C SER A 805 48.68 -41.85 -11.41
N GLU A 806 48.27 -40.69 -10.92
CA GLU A 806 48.43 -40.31 -9.52
C GLU A 806 47.12 -39.86 -8.88
N LYS A 807 47.04 -40.05 -7.55
CA LYS A 807 45.98 -39.55 -6.70
C LYS A 807 46.59 -38.71 -5.59
N THR A 808 46.12 -37.47 -5.51
CA THR A 808 46.46 -36.56 -4.39
C THR A 808 45.35 -36.67 -3.35
N ARG A 809 45.73 -36.70 -2.07
CA ARG A 809 44.84 -36.61 -0.93
C ARG A 809 45.35 -35.50 -0.04
N SER A 810 44.43 -34.69 0.49
CA SER A 810 44.71 -33.72 1.55
C SER A 810 44.38 -34.33 2.90
N THR A 811 45.09 -33.96 3.94
CA THR A 811 44.80 -34.29 5.34
C THR A 811 43.86 -33.29 6.00
N ASP A 812 43.66 -32.11 5.38
CA ASP A 812 42.97 -30.98 5.98
C ASP A 812 41.64 -30.65 5.24
N ILE A 813 41.19 -31.55 4.35
CA ILE A 813 39.95 -31.33 3.60
C ILE A 813 39.16 -32.65 3.49
#